data_16a77e33aee91f828622860da0f64852
#
_entry.id   16a77e33aee91f828622860da0f64852
#
_cell.length_a   1.000
_cell.length_b   1.000
_cell.length_c   1.000
_cell.angle_alpha   90.00
_cell.angle_beta   90.00
_cell.angle_gamma   90.00
#
_symmetry.space_group_name_H-M   'P 1'
#
loop_
_entity.id
_entity.type
_entity.pdbx_description
1 polymer ?
#
loop_
_entity_poly.entity_id
_entity_poly.type
_entity_poly.pdbx_seq_one_letter_code
_entity_poly.pdbx_strand_id
1 'polypeptide(L)'
;MPYLPIAPVAPVNDLQLREPLPAVVVSSPPTIDGEIGEGEWQESARREGFYDRDTGLPSDERAEFWLCYDGKNIYFAGRVYTDPKKLVAEEYRQNVSLGGNDQMRLSLDLLGQGTGGDEFGINPRGATEIELNGGRAAKTEWVGEFEAQAKRTETGWQFEARIPWQIVSPAPAGLRDARFDVEWFRSNKSNTYSYAYTRDDRTRNPQWAGVNVPKIEGNDQFLLLPYAFVGVREDEKFESQVGLDFKRQLPGGLSLVGTINPDDVNIENDILSLDFSYFERLAGETRPFFQEGQNYFRTGFEAQLFASQRTSNIDTGIKIYGDVDATTRMGALAVADFGDQVASVFSLSRRWSPQLVTSLAYVRNDQTGLYNEAGQLNSSYTLGDTTYYLLTQFTDDEQQRSGSRISSGVIMDTAKWYADLEYTEVTPNFFPRIGFAPERDFRRVGLFTRYGEQLTIPGVLEWGVGLNLSSSHRFNGAFYRDDVGASADVSLLNGLGFSLGYSAGRFEQFHDRSFSIGATYPYNDPYRLVRAEIAWSRFQDRERRDLELGLQYRVTPFTQLSLSNEFVEFDGDAETQMVLVATHDLGKFEGVSFRLVRRNYDYNWNASYRLSGRRGTEMFLIVGDPNSRTFTNRLAFKIVTPMTLGF
;
A
#
# COMPACT_ATOMS: atom_id res chain seq x y z
N MET A 1 12.97 37.96 -10.78
CA MET A 1 13.35 38.44 -9.44
C MET A 1 14.37 37.45 -8.91
N PRO A 2 15.53 37.88 -8.37
CA PRO A 2 16.49 36.94 -7.81
C PRO A 2 15.87 36.27 -6.58
N TYR A 3 15.89 34.95 -6.54
CA TYR A 3 15.55 34.15 -5.36
C TYR A 3 16.50 34.56 -4.24
N LEU A 4 15.96 35.16 -3.18
CA LEU A 4 16.69 35.28 -1.93
C LEU A 4 16.95 33.85 -1.41
N PRO A 5 18.19 33.52 -1.00
CA PRO A 5 18.48 32.23 -0.42
C PRO A 5 17.66 32.09 0.86
N ILE A 6 16.74 31.09 0.87
CA ILE A 6 16.06 30.68 2.10
C ILE A 6 17.17 30.15 3.01
N ALA A 7 17.33 30.76 4.17
CA ALA A 7 18.30 30.27 5.16
C ALA A 7 17.91 28.82 5.54
N PRO A 8 18.89 27.92 5.71
CA PRO A 8 18.62 26.56 6.14
C PRO A 8 17.89 26.59 7.48
N VAL A 9 16.70 26.02 7.52
CA VAL A 9 15.88 25.96 8.72
C VAL A 9 16.25 24.68 9.46
N ALA A 10 16.79 24.79 10.66
CA ALA A 10 17.11 23.62 11.47
C ALA A 10 15.79 22.91 11.89
N PRO A 11 15.70 21.58 11.78
CA PRO A 11 14.52 20.84 12.24
C PRO A 11 14.31 21.03 13.74
N VAL A 12 13.06 21.10 14.15
CA VAL A 12 12.69 21.18 15.57
C VAL A 12 12.88 19.78 16.17
N ASN A 13 13.79 19.66 17.14
CA ASN A 13 14.03 18.37 17.80
C ASN A 13 12.92 17.99 18.78
N ASP A 14 12.07 18.93 19.19
CA ASP A 14 11.03 18.70 20.17
C ASP A 14 9.72 18.29 19.48
N LEU A 15 9.05 17.27 20.04
CA LEU A 15 7.72 16.85 19.62
C LEU A 15 6.72 17.99 19.81
N GLN A 16 5.81 18.16 18.85
CA GLN A 16 4.72 19.13 18.95
C GLN A 16 3.40 18.38 19.22
N LEU A 17 3.22 17.98 20.48
CA LEU A 17 2.04 17.26 20.91
C LEU A 17 0.84 18.21 21.05
N ARG A 18 -0.36 17.67 20.95
CA ARG A 18 -1.63 18.41 21.06
C ARG A 18 -2.43 17.95 22.26
N GLU A 19 -3.14 18.90 22.86
CA GLU A 19 -4.15 18.59 23.87
C GLU A 19 -5.28 17.73 23.28
N PRO A 20 -5.92 16.89 24.10
CA PRO A 20 -7.06 16.10 23.66
C PRO A 20 -8.15 16.97 23.01
N LEU A 21 -8.70 16.47 21.91
CA LEU A 21 -9.86 17.07 21.24
C LEU A 21 -11.13 16.46 21.83
N PRO A 22 -12.02 17.22 22.45
CA PRO A 22 -13.27 16.66 22.94
C PRO A 22 -14.12 16.16 21.77
N ALA A 23 -14.66 14.95 21.91
CA ALA A 23 -15.57 14.38 20.93
C ALA A 23 -16.96 15.01 21.10
N VAL A 24 -17.43 15.72 20.10
CA VAL A 24 -18.68 16.47 20.13
C VAL A 24 -19.77 15.74 19.38
N VAL A 25 -20.88 15.47 20.07
CA VAL A 25 -22.11 14.93 19.45
C VAL A 25 -22.94 16.09 18.92
N VAL A 26 -23.26 16.07 17.64
CA VAL A 26 -24.11 17.11 17.05
C VAL A 26 -25.58 16.75 17.14
N SER A 27 -26.41 17.76 17.41
CA SER A 27 -27.87 17.63 17.47
C SER A 27 -28.51 17.69 16.07
N SER A 28 -27.87 18.42 15.15
CA SER A 28 -28.29 18.55 13.76
C SER A 28 -27.09 18.27 12.85
N PRO A 29 -27.16 17.24 12.01
CA PRO A 29 -26.09 16.93 11.07
C PRO A 29 -25.81 18.09 10.12
N PRO A 30 -24.52 18.40 9.82
CA PRO A 30 -24.19 19.38 8.78
C PRO A 30 -24.59 18.89 7.40
N THR A 31 -24.87 19.82 6.49
CA THR A 31 -25.15 19.54 5.09
C THR A 31 -23.84 19.33 4.35
N ILE A 32 -23.74 18.28 3.54
CA ILE A 32 -22.51 17.99 2.80
C ILE A 32 -22.65 18.58 1.39
N ASP A 33 -22.43 19.89 1.27
CA ASP A 33 -22.49 20.60 -0.01
C ASP A 33 -21.16 21.23 -0.46
N GLY A 34 -20.12 21.10 0.39
CA GLY A 34 -18.77 21.60 0.17
C GLY A 34 -18.58 23.05 0.57
N GLU A 35 -19.54 23.64 1.29
CA GLU A 35 -19.52 25.02 1.73
C GLU A 35 -19.71 25.09 3.25
N ILE A 36 -18.63 25.37 3.98
CA ILE A 36 -18.69 25.48 5.43
C ILE A 36 -19.48 26.76 5.80
N GLY A 37 -20.80 26.57 6.02
CA GLY A 37 -21.75 27.65 6.29
C GLY A 37 -21.57 28.31 7.64
N GLU A 38 -22.02 29.57 7.75
CA GLU A 38 -22.01 30.28 9.02
C GLU A 38 -23.01 29.64 10.00
N GLY A 39 -22.52 29.13 11.13
CA GLY A 39 -23.36 28.49 12.15
C GLY A 39 -23.53 26.97 12.01
N GLU A 40 -23.24 26.39 10.87
CA GLU A 40 -23.47 24.97 10.60
C GLU A 40 -22.54 24.05 11.41
N TRP A 41 -21.28 24.47 11.58
CA TRP A 41 -20.26 23.72 12.32
C TRP A 41 -19.99 24.28 13.73
N GLN A 42 -20.88 25.08 14.29
CA GLN A 42 -20.69 25.72 15.62
C GLN A 42 -20.65 24.70 16.77
N GLU A 43 -21.39 23.59 16.67
CA GLU A 43 -21.40 22.51 17.66
C GLU A 43 -20.21 21.55 17.48
N SER A 44 -19.29 21.77 16.53
CA SER A 44 -18.17 20.89 16.27
C SER A 44 -16.88 21.34 16.95
N ALA A 45 -15.94 20.40 17.14
CA ALA A 45 -14.60 20.74 17.60
C ALA A 45 -13.76 21.27 16.43
N ARG A 46 -13.41 22.58 16.48
CA ARG A 46 -12.54 23.22 15.48
C ARG A 46 -11.11 23.31 15.97
N ARG A 47 -10.14 23.06 15.07
CA ARG A 47 -8.71 23.23 15.32
C ARG A 47 -8.01 23.84 14.11
N GLU A 48 -6.86 24.48 14.37
CA GLU A 48 -5.97 25.04 13.35
C GLU A 48 -4.51 24.88 13.78
N GLY A 49 -3.59 25.23 12.89
CA GLY A 49 -2.14 25.13 13.12
C GLY A 49 -1.64 23.73 12.85
N PHE A 50 -0.80 23.62 11.84
CA PHE A 50 -0.19 22.38 11.39
C PHE A 50 1.33 22.50 11.44
N TYR A 51 2.00 21.37 11.52
CA TYR A 51 3.46 21.27 11.49
C TYR A 51 3.89 20.48 10.26
N ASP A 52 4.98 20.90 9.69
CA ASP A 52 5.70 20.15 8.66
C ASP A 52 6.13 18.79 9.24
N ARG A 53 5.75 17.71 8.57
CA ARG A 53 5.93 16.34 9.06
C ARG A 53 7.40 15.94 9.15
N ASP A 54 8.25 16.49 8.26
CA ASP A 54 9.66 16.13 8.19
C ASP A 54 10.51 16.98 9.15
N THR A 55 10.14 18.27 9.32
CA THR A 55 10.96 19.23 10.08
C THR A 55 10.39 19.60 11.44
N GLY A 56 9.10 19.38 11.69
CA GLY A 56 8.40 19.80 12.90
C GLY A 56 8.15 21.31 13.01
N LEU A 57 8.46 22.07 11.94
CA LEU A 57 8.22 23.50 11.91
C LEU A 57 6.75 23.82 11.68
N PRO A 58 6.23 24.94 12.21
CA PRO A 58 4.88 25.39 11.86
C PRO A 58 4.71 25.57 10.35
N SER A 59 3.53 25.18 9.85
CA SER A 59 3.18 25.40 8.45
C SER A 59 3.24 26.88 8.09
N ASP A 60 3.77 27.20 6.90
CA ASP A 60 3.82 28.53 6.31
C ASP A 60 2.49 29.00 5.70
N GLU A 61 1.52 28.10 5.56
CA GLU A 61 0.16 28.36 5.11
C GLU A 61 -0.84 27.95 6.19
N ARG A 62 -2.01 28.56 6.19
CA ARG A 62 -3.06 28.29 7.18
C ARG A 62 -3.98 27.18 6.71
N ALA A 63 -4.29 26.24 7.60
CA ALA A 63 -5.36 25.27 7.44
C ALA A 63 -6.12 25.09 8.77
N GLU A 64 -7.38 24.74 8.68
CA GLU A 64 -8.25 24.46 9.80
C GLU A 64 -9.17 23.28 9.48
N PHE A 65 -9.61 22.59 10.52
CA PHE A 65 -10.54 21.48 10.40
C PHE A 65 -11.59 21.46 11.51
N TRP A 66 -12.68 20.75 11.24
CA TRP A 66 -13.79 20.50 12.17
C TRP A 66 -14.05 19.00 12.24
N LEU A 67 -14.34 18.53 13.45
CA LEU A 67 -14.65 17.11 13.70
C LEU A 67 -15.80 17.01 14.71
N CYS A 68 -16.84 16.24 14.35
CA CYS A 68 -17.97 15.93 15.21
C CYS A 68 -18.63 14.63 14.74
N TYR A 69 -19.63 14.15 15.45
CA TYR A 69 -20.33 12.91 15.10
C TYR A 69 -21.76 12.87 15.63
N ASP A 70 -22.53 11.93 15.08
CA ASP A 70 -23.83 11.53 15.62
C ASP A 70 -23.89 9.99 15.77
N GLY A 71 -25.08 9.43 16.01
CA GLY A 71 -25.27 7.98 16.14
C GLY A 71 -25.09 7.18 14.85
N LYS A 72 -24.93 7.84 13.69
CA LYS A 72 -24.82 7.18 12.38
C LYS A 72 -23.51 7.49 11.67
N ASN A 73 -23.00 8.71 11.82
CA ASN A 73 -21.90 9.22 11.03
C ASN A 73 -20.88 9.99 11.87
N ILE A 74 -19.65 10.05 11.37
CA ILE A 74 -18.63 11.02 11.72
C ILE A 74 -18.65 12.10 10.64
N TYR A 75 -18.55 13.35 11.04
CA TYR A 75 -18.52 14.51 10.15
C TYR A 75 -17.15 15.18 10.25
N PHE A 76 -16.55 15.40 9.10
CA PHE A 76 -15.24 16.01 8.96
C PHE A 76 -15.27 17.10 7.92
N ALA A 77 -14.81 18.30 8.28
CA ALA A 77 -14.67 19.41 7.35
C ALA A 77 -13.29 20.03 7.46
N GLY A 78 -12.85 20.66 6.38
CA GLY A 78 -11.58 21.35 6.36
C GLY A 78 -11.55 22.54 5.43
N ARG A 79 -10.74 23.53 5.76
CA ARG A 79 -10.46 24.72 4.96
C ARG A 79 -8.97 24.98 4.92
N VAL A 80 -8.46 25.17 3.70
CA VAL A 80 -7.06 25.43 3.42
C VAL A 80 -6.94 26.78 2.72
N TYR A 81 -6.09 27.63 3.23
CA TYR A 81 -5.79 28.95 2.70
C TYR A 81 -4.49 28.89 1.89
N THR A 82 -4.58 28.99 0.60
CA THR A 82 -3.47 28.89 -0.35
C THR A 82 -3.81 29.58 -1.67
N ASP A 83 -2.84 29.78 -2.53
CA ASP A 83 -3.08 30.28 -3.89
C ASP A 83 -3.88 29.23 -4.71
N PRO A 84 -5.15 29.50 -5.10
CA PRO A 84 -5.97 28.55 -5.84
C PRO A 84 -5.37 28.11 -7.18
N LYS A 85 -4.47 28.90 -7.75
CA LYS A 85 -3.79 28.60 -9.03
C LYS A 85 -2.72 27.51 -8.87
N LYS A 86 -2.26 27.29 -7.65
CA LYS A 86 -1.24 26.27 -7.32
C LYS A 86 -1.85 24.95 -6.85
N LEU A 87 -3.18 24.88 -6.73
CA LEU A 87 -3.87 23.67 -6.32
C LEU A 87 -3.80 22.60 -7.41
N VAL A 88 -3.31 21.45 -7.03
CA VAL A 88 -3.30 20.24 -7.85
C VAL A 88 -4.45 19.34 -7.41
N ALA A 89 -5.43 19.13 -8.26
CA ALA A 89 -6.57 18.24 -8.01
C ALA A 89 -6.97 17.61 -9.35
N GLU A 90 -6.31 16.54 -9.69
CA GLU A 90 -6.50 15.83 -10.96
C GLU A 90 -7.56 14.73 -10.83
N GLU A 91 -7.69 14.13 -9.66
CA GLU A 91 -8.65 13.06 -9.41
C GLU A 91 -10.03 13.62 -9.05
N TYR A 92 -11.10 12.94 -9.52
CA TYR A 92 -12.49 13.30 -9.27
C TYR A 92 -13.37 12.09 -8.91
N ARG A 93 -12.80 10.88 -9.00
CA ARG A 93 -13.49 9.61 -8.67
C ARG A 93 -13.56 9.38 -7.17
N GLN A 94 -14.40 8.44 -6.78
CA GLN A 94 -14.57 8.03 -5.38
C GLN A 94 -13.73 6.77 -5.09
N ASN A 95 -13.18 6.70 -3.87
CA ASN A 95 -12.43 5.54 -3.36
C ASN A 95 -11.23 5.13 -4.24
N VAL A 96 -10.48 6.12 -4.70
CA VAL A 96 -9.25 5.93 -5.48
C VAL A 96 -8.08 6.58 -4.78
N SER A 97 -6.85 6.22 -5.16
CA SER A 97 -5.67 6.89 -4.61
C SER A 97 -5.65 8.37 -5.00
N LEU A 98 -5.42 9.23 -4.02
CA LEU A 98 -5.26 10.67 -4.19
C LEU A 98 -3.79 11.08 -4.25
N GLY A 99 -2.87 10.13 -4.42
CA GLY A 99 -1.45 10.44 -4.55
C GLY A 99 -1.19 11.52 -5.61
N GLY A 100 -0.36 12.51 -5.29
CA GLY A 100 -0.07 13.66 -6.16
C GLY A 100 -1.16 14.74 -6.21
N ASN A 101 -2.29 14.60 -5.53
CA ASN A 101 -3.26 15.69 -5.35
C ASN A 101 -2.98 16.47 -4.07
N ASP A 102 -3.31 17.76 -4.06
CA ASP A 102 -3.60 18.42 -2.78
C ASP A 102 -4.73 17.66 -2.09
N GLN A 103 -4.61 17.36 -0.81
CA GLN A 103 -5.61 16.62 -0.07
C GLN A 103 -5.53 16.91 1.42
N MET A 104 -6.65 16.75 2.11
CA MET A 104 -6.68 16.65 3.56
C MET A 104 -7.19 15.27 3.94
N ARG A 105 -6.56 14.66 4.94
CA ARG A 105 -6.79 13.29 5.37
C ARG A 105 -7.06 13.25 6.86
N LEU A 106 -8.11 12.56 7.26
CA LEU A 106 -8.39 12.21 8.65
C LEU A 106 -7.94 10.76 8.90
N SER A 107 -7.07 10.55 9.87
CA SER A 107 -6.71 9.24 10.40
C SER A 107 -7.44 9.01 11.72
N LEU A 108 -8.10 7.86 11.88
CA LEU A 108 -8.87 7.48 13.06
C LEU A 108 -8.42 6.11 13.57
N ASP A 109 -7.99 6.05 14.81
CA ASP A 109 -7.72 4.81 15.55
C ASP A 109 -8.69 4.74 16.74
N LEU A 110 -9.82 4.11 16.54
CA LEU A 110 -10.88 3.99 17.55
C LEU A 110 -10.47 3.13 18.74
N LEU A 111 -9.45 2.28 18.61
CA LEU A 111 -8.94 1.47 19.70
C LEU A 111 -7.80 2.16 20.47
N GLY A 112 -7.29 3.28 19.98
CA GLY A 112 -6.21 4.04 20.59
C GLY A 112 -4.87 3.31 20.63
N GLN A 113 -4.67 2.36 19.73
CA GLN A 113 -3.48 1.49 19.69
C GLN A 113 -2.21 2.21 19.23
N GLY A 114 -2.35 3.20 18.35
CA GLY A 114 -1.24 3.85 17.66
C GLY A 114 -0.47 2.93 16.69
N THR A 115 -1.06 1.80 16.28
CA THR A 115 -0.44 0.85 15.33
C THR A 115 -0.97 0.96 13.92
N GLY A 116 -1.99 1.74 13.72
CA GLY A 116 -2.69 1.96 12.47
C GLY A 116 -3.98 2.68 12.76
N GLY A 117 -4.70 3.02 11.71
CA GLY A 117 -6.00 3.67 11.81
C GLY A 117 -6.65 3.63 10.44
N ASP A 118 -7.93 3.95 10.39
CA ASP A 118 -8.62 4.15 9.14
C ASP A 118 -8.31 5.56 8.64
N GLU A 119 -8.03 5.71 7.35
CA GLU A 119 -7.67 6.97 6.74
C GLU A 119 -8.71 7.36 5.68
N PHE A 120 -9.18 8.61 5.74
CA PHE A 120 -10.21 9.17 4.88
C PHE A 120 -9.68 10.45 4.24
N GLY A 121 -9.29 10.38 2.97
CA GLY A 121 -8.72 11.47 2.20
C GLY A 121 -9.74 12.16 1.31
N ILE A 122 -9.65 13.49 1.19
CA ILE A 122 -10.47 14.31 0.31
C ILE A 122 -9.58 15.32 -0.43
N ASN A 123 -9.79 15.49 -1.74
CA ASN A 123 -9.10 16.48 -2.55
C ASN A 123 -9.98 17.70 -2.88
N PRO A 124 -9.44 18.80 -3.47
CA PRO A 124 -10.20 19.99 -3.85
C PRO A 124 -11.29 19.80 -4.93
N ARG A 125 -11.48 18.59 -5.46
CA ARG A 125 -12.60 18.23 -6.36
C ARG A 125 -13.65 17.34 -5.68
N GLY A 126 -13.48 17.02 -4.39
CA GLY A 126 -14.36 16.09 -3.69
C GLY A 126 -14.14 14.62 -4.07
N ALA A 127 -13.03 14.29 -4.71
CA ALA A 127 -12.60 12.90 -4.85
C ALA A 127 -12.17 12.35 -3.49
N THR A 128 -12.38 11.05 -3.27
CA THR A 128 -12.14 10.41 -1.97
C THR A 128 -11.17 9.26 -2.06
N GLU A 129 -10.42 9.07 -0.98
CA GLU A 129 -9.60 7.89 -0.72
C GLU A 129 -9.96 7.29 0.63
N ILE A 130 -10.04 5.97 0.70
CA ILE A 130 -10.24 5.23 1.94
C ILE A 130 -9.14 4.20 2.06
N GLU A 131 -8.48 4.18 3.22
CA GLU A 131 -7.56 3.13 3.60
C GLU A 131 -7.96 2.61 4.98
N LEU A 132 -8.30 1.33 5.07
CA LEU A 132 -8.70 0.71 6.32
C LEU A 132 -7.49 0.09 7.04
N ASN A 133 -7.56 -0.05 8.35
CA ASN A 133 -6.49 -0.59 9.20
C ASN A 133 -5.97 -1.98 8.74
N GLY A 134 -6.78 -2.78 8.08
CA GLY A 134 -6.38 -4.07 7.48
C GLY A 134 -5.66 -3.98 6.14
N GLY A 135 -5.49 -2.79 5.60
CA GLY A 135 -5.10 -2.51 4.23
C GLY A 135 -6.30 -1.97 3.44
N ARG A 136 -6.03 -1.36 2.29
CA ARG A 136 -7.09 -0.83 1.42
C ARG A 136 -8.12 -1.92 1.12
N ALA A 137 -9.40 -1.59 1.24
CA ALA A 137 -10.46 -2.51 0.85
C ALA A 137 -10.28 -2.94 -0.61
N ALA A 138 -10.15 -4.23 -0.85
CA ALA A 138 -9.88 -4.78 -2.18
C ALA A 138 -11.04 -4.53 -3.16
N LYS A 139 -12.26 -4.45 -2.64
CA LYS A 139 -13.47 -4.20 -3.40
C LYS A 139 -14.19 -2.98 -2.87
N THR A 140 -14.49 -2.03 -3.75
CA THR A 140 -15.20 -0.79 -3.40
C THR A 140 -16.62 -1.03 -2.91
N GLU A 141 -17.25 -2.13 -3.29
CA GLU A 141 -18.56 -2.55 -2.85
C GLU A 141 -18.63 -2.97 -1.36
N TRP A 142 -17.49 -3.28 -0.74
CA TRP A 142 -17.39 -3.51 0.71
C TRP A 142 -17.44 -2.22 1.53
N VAL A 143 -17.16 -1.11 0.90
CA VAL A 143 -17.06 0.21 1.52
C VAL A 143 -18.42 0.88 1.40
N GLY A 144 -19.00 1.28 2.52
CA GLY A 144 -20.25 2.04 2.54
C GLY A 144 -20.13 3.42 1.88
N GLU A 145 -21.20 4.21 1.93
CA GLU A 145 -21.24 5.53 1.32
C GLU A 145 -20.40 6.55 2.12
N PHE A 146 -19.13 6.72 1.76
CA PHE A 146 -18.33 7.87 2.14
C PHE A 146 -18.69 9.03 1.20
N GLU A 147 -19.35 10.04 1.73
CA GLU A 147 -19.74 11.21 0.98
C GLU A 147 -18.84 12.39 1.29
N ALA A 148 -18.31 13.03 0.26
CA ALA A 148 -17.57 14.28 0.40
C ALA A 148 -17.90 15.23 -0.74
N GLN A 149 -17.96 16.52 -0.43
CA GLN A 149 -18.06 17.61 -1.38
C GLN A 149 -16.98 18.64 -1.10
N ALA A 150 -16.43 19.23 -2.15
CA ALA A 150 -15.39 20.25 -2.01
C ALA A 150 -15.63 21.41 -2.99
N LYS A 151 -15.23 22.60 -2.58
CA LYS A 151 -15.27 23.82 -3.39
C LYS A 151 -13.94 24.54 -3.33
N ARG A 152 -13.48 25.03 -4.50
CA ARG A 152 -12.40 26.01 -4.57
C ARG A 152 -12.96 27.38 -4.19
N THR A 153 -12.22 28.14 -3.42
CA THR A 153 -12.55 29.50 -2.99
C THR A 153 -11.55 30.50 -3.59
N GLU A 154 -11.78 31.79 -3.41
CA GLU A 154 -10.83 32.83 -3.82
C GLU A 154 -9.49 32.75 -3.06
N THR A 155 -9.51 32.17 -1.86
CA THR A 155 -8.37 32.09 -0.95
C THR A 155 -7.83 30.66 -0.76
N GLY A 156 -8.32 29.66 -1.50
CA GLY A 156 -7.89 28.28 -1.35
C GLY A 156 -8.98 27.27 -1.72
N TRP A 157 -9.31 26.39 -0.79
CA TRP A 157 -10.39 25.41 -0.95
C TRP A 157 -10.95 24.98 0.40
N GLN A 158 -12.14 24.40 0.38
CA GLN A 158 -12.80 23.84 1.54
C GLN A 158 -13.58 22.60 1.15
N PHE A 159 -13.91 21.78 2.13
CA PHE A 159 -14.68 20.56 1.93
C PHE A 159 -15.49 20.21 3.18
N GLU A 160 -16.49 19.37 2.96
CA GLU A 160 -17.28 18.69 3.97
C GLU A 160 -17.39 17.22 3.63
N ALA A 161 -17.39 16.38 4.66
CA ALA A 161 -17.44 14.93 4.50
C ALA A 161 -18.29 14.28 5.59
N ARG A 162 -18.98 13.20 5.20
CA ARG A 162 -19.77 12.32 6.05
C ARG A 162 -19.24 10.90 5.93
N ILE A 163 -18.74 10.35 7.04
CA ILE A 163 -18.14 9.03 7.16
C ILE A 163 -19.09 8.18 8.00
N PRO A 164 -19.83 7.23 7.41
CA PRO A 164 -20.68 6.32 8.18
C PRO A 164 -19.86 5.46 9.14
N TRP A 165 -20.32 5.28 10.37
CA TRP A 165 -19.67 4.39 11.33
C TRP A 165 -19.50 2.95 10.80
N GLN A 166 -20.33 2.52 9.87
CA GLN A 166 -20.29 1.19 9.26
C GLN A 166 -19.02 0.91 8.45
N ILE A 167 -18.34 1.95 7.93
CA ILE A 167 -17.12 1.80 7.12
C ILE A 167 -15.84 1.93 7.96
N VAL A 168 -15.94 2.42 9.18
CA VAL A 168 -14.81 2.54 10.09
C VAL A 168 -14.50 1.16 10.67
N SER A 169 -13.22 0.85 10.86
CA SER A 169 -12.79 -0.43 11.43
C SER A 169 -13.48 -0.69 12.78
N PRO A 170 -14.01 -1.90 12.99
CA PRO A 170 -14.88 -2.17 14.12
C PRO A 170 -14.19 -1.93 15.46
N ALA A 171 -14.85 -1.20 16.33
CA ALA A 171 -14.49 -1.06 17.73
C ALA A 171 -15.68 -1.40 18.62
N PRO A 172 -15.48 -1.91 19.83
CA PRO A 172 -16.58 -2.17 20.76
C PRO A 172 -17.38 -0.89 21.02
N ALA A 173 -18.71 -0.96 21.04
CA ALA A 173 -19.57 0.18 21.35
C ALA A 173 -19.33 0.73 22.76
N GLY A 174 -19.52 2.03 22.95
CA GLY A 174 -19.42 2.71 24.23
C GLY A 174 -18.38 3.83 24.25
N LEU A 175 -18.28 4.48 25.41
CA LEU A 175 -17.42 5.63 25.63
C LEU A 175 -15.94 5.22 25.65
N ARG A 176 -15.10 6.00 24.93
CA ARG A 176 -13.64 5.79 24.88
C ARG A 176 -12.89 7.01 24.44
N ASP A 177 -11.58 6.97 24.62
CA ASP A 177 -10.64 7.90 24.03
C ASP A 177 -10.00 7.21 22.80
N ALA A 178 -10.33 7.69 21.61
CA ALA A 178 -9.72 7.27 20.37
C ALA A 178 -8.46 8.11 20.09
N ARG A 179 -7.65 7.71 19.11
CA ARG A 179 -6.60 8.57 18.57
C ARG A 179 -6.98 9.03 17.18
N PHE A 180 -6.51 10.21 16.82
CA PHE A 180 -6.70 10.74 15.49
C PHE A 180 -5.49 11.55 15.04
N ASP A 181 -5.37 11.79 13.75
CA ASP A 181 -4.55 12.85 13.17
C ASP A 181 -5.25 13.44 11.96
N VAL A 182 -4.90 14.68 11.64
CA VAL A 182 -5.30 15.33 10.40
C VAL A 182 -4.05 15.73 9.67
N GLU A 183 -3.87 15.14 8.49
CA GLU A 183 -2.77 15.47 7.60
C GLU A 183 -3.28 16.33 6.43
N TRP A 184 -2.43 17.22 5.97
CA TRP A 184 -2.67 18.04 4.81
C TRP A 184 -1.47 17.98 3.87
N PHE A 185 -1.65 17.36 2.72
CA PHE A 185 -0.63 17.24 1.69
C PHE A 185 -0.72 18.37 0.66
N ARG A 186 0.42 18.99 0.38
CA ARG A 186 0.61 20.05 -0.61
C ARG A 186 1.40 19.52 -1.80
N SER A 187 0.71 19.17 -2.87
CA SER A 187 1.32 18.56 -4.05
C SER A 187 2.41 19.42 -4.69
N ASN A 188 2.16 20.71 -4.86
CA ASN A 188 3.13 21.61 -5.49
C ASN A 188 4.41 21.86 -4.66
N LYS A 189 4.41 21.48 -3.39
CA LYS A 189 5.57 21.54 -2.49
C LYS A 189 6.14 20.17 -2.18
N SER A 190 5.46 19.08 -2.58
CA SER A 190 5.73 17.70 -2.17
C SER A 190 5.86 17.56 -0.66
N ASN A 191 5.01 18.25 0.10
CA ASN A 191 5.13 18.32 1.55
C ASN A 191 3.82 17.93 2.25
N THR A 192 3.96 17.23 3.36
CA THR A 192 2.86 16.87 4.27
C THR A 192 2.96 17.67 5.55
N TYR A 193 1.86 18.28 5.94
CA TYR A 193 1.68 18.91 7.23
C TYR A 193 0.74 18.06 8.07
N SER A 194 1.10 17.83 9.33
CA SER A 194 0.29 17.08 10.31
C SER A 194 -0.17 18.00 11.42
N TYR A 195 -1.36 17.76 11.98
CA TYR A 195 -1.88 18.51 13.10
C TYR A 195 -0.99 18.37 14.34
N ALA A 196 -0.38 17.21 14.55
CA ALA A 196 0.62 17.00 15.60
C ALA A 196 1.96 16.55 14.98
N TYR A 197 3.09 17.01 15.51
CA TYR A 197 4.40 16.50 15.14
C TYR A 197 4.82 15.41 16.12
N THR A 198 4.67 14.16 15.70
CA THR A 198 4.93 12.97 16.54
C THR A 198 6.12 12.13 16.05
N ARG A 199 6.79 12.55 14.97
CA ARG A 199 7.83 11.79 14.26
C ARG A 199 7.35 10.38 13.89
N ASP A 200 6.14 10.32 13.29
CA ASP A 200 5.46 9.08 12.89
C ASP A 200 5.16 8.08 14.01
N ASP A 201 5.42 8.44 15.26
CA ASP A 201 4.96 7.67 16.43
C ASP A 201 3.46 7.90 16.67
N ARG A 202 2.65 7.10 15.99
CA ARG A 202 1.17 7.17 16.09
C ARG A 202 0.64 6.94 17.50
N THR A 203 1.44 6.38 18.41
CA THR A 203 1.04 6.26 19.85
C THR A 203 0.94 7.61 20.54
N ARG A 204 1.52 8.65 19.95
CA ARG A 204 1.53 10.04 20.44
C ARG A 204 0.53 10.94 19.72
N ASN A 205 -0.21 10.40 18.76
CA ASN A 205 -1.27 11.16 18.11
C ASN A 205 -2.28 11.68 19.12
N PRO A 206 -2.91 12.85 18.87
CA PRO A 206 -3.89 13.44 19.76
C PRO A 206 -5.03 12.47 20.08
N GLN A 207 -5.58 12.61 21.29
CA GLN A 207 -6.78 11.87 21.65
C GLN A 207 -8.03 12.59 21.14
N TRP A 208 -8.96 11.84 20.58
CA TRP A 208 -10.36 12.25 20.40
C TRP A 208 -11.12 11.76 21.63
N ALA A 209 -11.18 12.65 22.64
CA ALA A 209 -11.52 12.29 24.01
C ALA A 209 -13.04 12.15 24.21
N GLY A 210 -13.45 11.04 24.79
CA GLY A 210 -14.83 10.80 25.17
C GLY A 210 -15.75 10.50 23.98
N VAL A 211 -15.24 9.93 22.91
CA VAL A 211 -16.09 9.49 21.79
C VAL A 211 -16.96 8.29 22.23
N ASN A 212 -18.26 8.40 22.00
CA ASN A 212 -19.20 7.30 22.27
C ASN A 212 -19.47 6.56 20.96
N VAL A 213 -18.70 5.48 20.73
CA VAL A 213 -18.86 4.64 19.53
C VAL A 213 -20.24 3.98 19.57
N PRO A 214 -21.11 4.22 18.57
CA PRO A 214 -22.46 3.66 18.58
C PRO A 214 -22.43 2.14 18.38
N LYS A 215 -23.48 1.47 18.86
CA LYS A 215 -23.76 0.11 18.41
C LYS A 215 -24.25 0.18 16.97
N ILE A 216 -23.44 -0.34 16.05
CA ILE A 216 -23.77 -0.28 14.62
C ILE A 216 -24.89 -1.27 14.36
N GLU A 217 -26.08 -0.76 14.01
CA GLU A 217 -27.18 -1.58 13.53
C GLU A 217 -26.81 -2.15 12.15
N GLY A 218 -26.96 -3.47 11.99
CA GLY A 218 -26.58 -4.16 10.75
C GLY A 218 -25.24 -4.92 10.81
N ASN A 219 -24.48 -4.86 11.91
CA ASN A 219 -23.32 -5.75 12.12
C ASN A 219 -23.72 -7.24 12.15
N ASP A 220 -25.01 -7.54 12.32
CA ASP A 220 -25.56 -8.90 12.25
C ASP A 220 -25.91 -9.33 10.82
N GLN A 221 -25.70 -8.47 9.82
CA GLN A 221 -26.01 -8.77 8.44
C GLN A 221 -24.80 -9.38 7.71
N PHE A 222 -25.07 -10.31 6.81
CA PHE A 222 -24.10 -10.76 5.83
C PHE A 222 -24.16 -9.86 4.59
N LEU A 223 -23.04 -9.29 4.22
CA LEU A 223 -22.84 -8.73 2.90
C LEU A 223 -22.40 -9.85 1.97
N LEU A 224 -23.17 -10.09 0.93
CA LEU A 224 -22.94 -11.10 -0.09
C LEU A 224 -22.54 -10.41 -1.40
N LEU A 225 -21.59 -10.97 -2.11
CA LEU A 225 -21.12 -10.51 -3.42
C LEU A 225 -21.15 -11.68 -4.41
N PRO A 226 -22.34 -12.11 -4.86
CA PRO A 226 -22.42 -13.06 -5.96
C PRO A 226 -21.85 -12.43 -7.22
N TYR A 227 -21.13 -13.24 -7.99
CA TYR A 227 -20.67 -12.86 -9.32
C TYR A 227 -21.02 -13.94 -10.36
N ALA A 228 -21.16 -13.48 -11.59
CA ALA A 228 -21.28 -14.35 -12.75
C ALA A 228 -20.37 -13.84 -13.87
N PHE A 229 -19.72 -14.77 -14.51
CA PHE A 229 -18.86 -14.58 -15.65
C PHE A 229 -19.28 -15.50 -16.80
N VAL A 230 -19.32 -14.97 -18.02
CA VAL A 230 -19.51 -15.73 -19.24
C VAL A 230 -18.57 -15.21 -20.33
N GLY A 231 -17.98 -16.12 -21.10
CA GLY A 231 -17.06 -15.76 -22.16
C GLY A 231 -17.09 -16.75 -23.32
N VAL A 232 -16.66 -16.28 -24.49
CA VAL A 232 -16.46 -17.11 -25.68
C VAL A 232 -15.07 -16.79 -26.23
N ARG A 233 -14.29 -17.84 -26.50
CA ARG A 233 -12.96 -17.75 -27.13
C ARG A 233 -13.01 -18.10 -28.60
N GLU A 234 -11.96 -17.78 -29.34
CA GLU A 234 -11.83 -18.05 -30.77
C GLU A 234 -11.91 -19.54 -31.16
N ASP A 235 -11.61 -20.45 -30.23
CA ASP A 235 -11.75 -21.89 -30.38
C ASP A 235 -13.17 -22.39 -30.10
N GLU A 236 -14.16 -21.48 -30.08
CA GLU A 236 -15.59 -21.72 -29.78
C GLU A 236 -15.84 -22.29 -28.39
N LYS A 237 -14.85 -22.27 -27.50
CA LYS A 237 -15.03 -22.69 -26.13
C LYS A 237 -15.83 -21.65 -25.35
N PHE A 238 -16.93 -22.11 -24.81
CA PHE A 238 -17.73 -21.34 -23.85
C PHE A 238 -17.13 -21.46 -22.45
N GLU A 239 -16.88 -20.32 -21.83
CA GLU A 239 -16.40 -20.21 -20.46
C GLU A 239 -17.53 -19.66 -19.59
N SER A 240 -17.78 -20.27 -18.45
CA SER A 240 -18.72 -19.73 -17.47
C SER A 240 -18.23 -20.01 -16.07
N GLN A 241 -18.39 -19.03 -15.20
CA GLN A 241 -18.07 -19.17 -13.78
C GLN A 241 -19.08 -18.38 -12.96
N VAL A 242 -19.45 -18.95 -11.84
CA VAL A 242 -20.26 -18.29 -10.81
C VAL A 242 -19.60 -18.51 -9.47
N GLY A 243 -19.67 -17.53 -8.60
CA GLY A 243 -19.12 -17.63 -7.27
C GLY A 243 -19.76 -16.64 -6.32
N LEU A 244 -19.32 -16.69 -5.09
CA LEU A 244 -19.87 -15.91 -4.00
C LEU A 244 -18.78 -15.53 -3.01
N ASP A 245 -18.58 -14.25 -2.80
CA ASP A 245 -17.87 -13.77 -1.62
C ASP A 245 -18.89 -13.30 -0.57
N PHE A 246 -18.52 -13.44 0.68
CA PHE A 246 -19.34 -12.93 1.78
C PHE A 246 -18.48 -12.30 2.88
N LYS A 247 -19.05 -11.31 3.55
CA LYS A 247 -18.40 -10.62 4.68
C LYS A 247 -19.42 -10.40 5.79
N ARG A 248 -18.95 -10.56 7.02
CA ARG A 248 -19.71 -10.21 8.23
C ARG A 248 -18.78 -9.60 9.26
N GLN A 249 -19.23 -8.53 9.88
CA GLN A 249 -18.59 -8.02 11.09
C GLN A 249 -19.00 -8.87 12.29
N LEU A 250 -18.02 -9.32 13.06
CA LEU A 250 -18.23 -10.10 14.27
C LEU A 250 -18.13 -9.20 15.50
N PRO A 251 -18.75 -9.58 16.63
CA PRO A 251 -18.53 -8.88 17.90
C PRO A 251 -17.04 -8.86 18.25
N GLY A 252 -16.57 -7.75 18.88
CA GLY A 252 -15.20 -7.63 19.35
C GLY A 252 -14.19 -7.16 18.30
N GLY A 253 -14.65 -6.53 17.20
CA GLY A 253 -13.73 -5.89 16.23
C GLY A 253 -13.18 -6.84 15.16
N LEU A 254 -13.73 -8.03 15.03
CA LEU A 254 -13.29 -9.02 14.04
C LEU A 254 -14.13 -8.96 12.77
N SER A 255 -13.52 -9.24 11.64
CA SER A 255 -14.18 -9.42 10.35
C SER A 255 -14.08 -10.88 9.91
N LEU A 256 -15.21 -11.46 9.52
CA LEU A 256 -15.30 -12.75 8.85
C LEU A 256 -15.47 -12.51 7.35
N VAL A 257 -14.62 -13.10 6.54
CA VAL A 257 -14.69 -13.05 5.07
C VAL A 257 -14.57 -14.46 4.53
N GLY A 258 -15.42 -14.81 3.59
CA GLY A 258 -15.34 -16.09 2.91
C GLY A 258 -15.56 -15.98 1.42
N THR A 259 -15.12 -17.00 0.70
CA THR A 259 -15.28 -17.11 -0.74
C THR A 259 -15.60 -18.55 -1.14
N ILE A 260 -16.44 -18.70 -2.13
CA ILE A 260 -16.75 -19.97 -2.80
C ILE A 260 -16.58 -19.72 -4.28
N ASN A 261 -15.68 -20.49 -4.91
CA ASN A 261 -15.28 -20.29 -6.30
C ASN A 261 -14.90 -18.82 -6.55
N PRO A 262 -13.77 -18.35 -5.98
CA PRO A 262 -13.44 -16.93 -5.94
C PRO A 262 -13.39 -16.28 -7.30
N ASP A 263 -13.67 -14.98 -7.33
CA ASP A 263 -13.65 -14.17 -8.54
C ASP A 263 -12.21 -13.86 -8.97
N ASP A 264 -11.52 -14.86 -9.51
CA ASP A 264 -10.14 -14.76 -10.00
C ASP A 264 -10.09 -14.65 -11.54
N VAL A 265 -11.23 -14.72 -12.21
CA VAL A 265 -11.34 -14.63 -13.68
C VAL A 265 -11.26 -13.18 -14.12
N ASN A 266 -10.35 -12.89 -15.03
CA ASN A 266 -10.05 -11.56 -15.60
C ASN A 266 -9.40 -10.55 -14.65
N ILE A 267 -8.83 -11.01 -13.56
CA ILE A 267 -7.86 -10.20 -12.83
C ILE A 267 -6.61 -10.10 -13.71
N GLU A 268 -6.21 -8.88 -14.05
CA GLU A 268 -4.97 -8.65 -14.75
C GLU A 268 -3.81 -9.01 -13.83
N ASN A 269 -3.00 -9.99 -14.23
CA ASN A 269 -1.77 -10.29 -13.52
C ASN A 269 -0.80 -9.12 -13.66
N ASP A 270 -0.02 -8.92 -12.59
CA ASP A 270 1.05 -7.95 -12.58
C ASP A 270 2.12 -8.34 -13.62
N ILE A 271 2.57 -7.36 -14.41
CA ILE A 271 3.63 -7.57 -15.39
C ILE A 271 4.95 -7.20 -14.74
N LEU A 272 5.73 -8.23 -14.40
CA LEU A 272 7.07 -8.03 -13.92
C LEU A 272 7.98 -7.49 -15.03
N SER A 273 8.94 -6.64 -14.66
CA SER A 273 10.03 -6.21 -15.53
C SER A 273 10.84 -7.41 -16.04
N LEU A 274 11.61 -7.22 -17.10
CA LEU A 274 12.53 -8.25 -17.60
C LEU A 274 13.47 -8.72 -16.47
N ASP A 275 13.61 -10.05 -16.31
CA ASP A 275 14.31 -10.62 -15.16
C ASP A 275 15.73 -11.07 -15.51
N PHE A 276 16.70 -10.45 -14.82
CA PHE A 276 18.10 -10.81 -14.86
C PHE A 276 18.63 -10.87 -13.42
N SER A 277 17.94 -11.64 -12.57
CA SER A 277 18.34 -11.88 -11.18
C SER A 277 18.76 -13.33 -10.95
N TYR A 278 19.51 -13.58 -9.88
CA TYR A 278 19.84 -14.94 -9.46
C TYR A 278 18.69 -15.65 -8.76
N PHE A 279 17.66 -14.89 -8.37
CA PHE A 279 16.61 -15.37 -7.48
C PHE A 279 15.23 -15.16 -8.08
N GLU A 280 14.34 -16.05 -7.68
CA GLU A 280 12.92 -15.92 -8.02
C GLU A 280 12.34 -14.60 -7.49
N ARG A 281 11.42 -14.01 -8.26
CA ARG A 281 10.61 -12.86 -7.88
C ARG A 281 9.15 -13.27 -7.75
N LEU A 282 8.44 -12.65 -6.82
CA LEU A 282 7.02 -12.88 -6.61
C LEU A 282 6.23 -11.65 -7.11
N ALA A 283 5.23 -11.90 -7.95
CA ALA A 283 4.31 -10.86 -8.40
C ALA A 283 3.42 -10.37 -7.26
N GLY A 284 2.90 -9.16 -7.37
CA GLY A 284 1.93 -8.61 -6.43
C GLY A 284 0.65 -9.45 -6.35
N GLU A 285 0.01 -9.49 -5.17
CA GLU A 285 -1.29 -10.13 -5.01
C GLU A 285 -2.39 -9.21 -5.57
N THR A 286 -3.16 -9.71 -6.52
CA THR A 286 -4.24 -8.97 -7.19
C THR A 286 -5.64 -9.51 -6.87
N ARG A 287 -5.74 -10.71 -6.27
CA ARG A 287 -7.03 -11.36 -5.95
C ARG A 287 -7.69 -10.71 -4.72
N PRO A 288 -8.94 -10.24 -4.85
CA PRO A 288 -9.63 -9.49 -3.80
C PRO A 288 -9.73 -10.21 -2.46
N PHE A 289 -9.99 -11.52 -2.47
CA PHE A 289 -10.06 -12.30 -1.25
C PHE A 289 -8.77 -12.21 -0.43
N PHE A 290 -7.59 -12.27 -1.04
CA PHE A 290 -6.32 -12.20 -0.32
C PHE A 290 -5.91 -10.78 0.05
N GLN A 291 -6.24 -9.78 -0.77
CA GLN A 291 -5.93 -8.36 -0.47
C GLN A 291 -6.70 -7.84 0.74
N GLU A 292 -7.94 -8.26 0.91
CA GLU A 292 -8.76 -7.88 2.07
C GLU A 292 -8.09 -8.35 3.37
N GLY A 293 -7.79 -7.43 4.29
CA GLY A 293 -7.15 -7.75 5.57
C GLY A 293 -5.72 -8.32 5.47
N GLN A 294 -5.02 -8.15 4.35
CA GLN A 294 -3.69 -8.75 4.10
C GLN A 294 -2.66 -8.42 5.19
N ASN A 295 -2.74 -7.24 5.82
CA ASN A 295 -1.81 -6.82 6.86
C ASN A 295 -1.85 -7.69 8.13
N TYR A 296 -2.93 -8.46 8.33
CA TYR A 296 -3.04 -9.40 9.44
C TYR A 296 -2.34 -10.74 9.17
N PHE A 297 -1.96 -11.04 7.91
CA PHE A 297 -1.37 -12.32 7.49
C PHE A 297 0.09 -12.21 7.07
N ARG A 298 0.74 -11.06 7.30
CA ARG A 298 2.15 -10.85 6.94
C ARG A 298 3.07 -11.70 7.80
N THR A 299 3.92 -12.52 7.18
CA THR A 299 4.80 -13.49 7.84
C THR A 299 6.28 -13.29 7.46
N GLY A 300 6.77 -12.06 7.56
CA GLY A 300 8.17 -11.71 7.24
C GLY A 300 8.29 -10.72 6.08
N PHE A 301 9.51 -10.32 5.75
CA PHE A 301 9.84 -9.36 4.70
C PHE A 301 10.57 -10.04 3.53
N GLU A 302 11.86 -10.38 3.70
CA GLU A 302 12.66 -11.04 2.66
C GLU A 302 12.27 -12.50 2.43
N ALA A 303 11.89 -13.20 3.51
CA ALA A 303 11.29 -14.52 3.44
C ALA A 303 9.94 -14.52 4.15
N GLN A 304 8.92 -14.99 3.46
CA GLN A 304 7.54 -15.08 3.94
C GLN A 304 7.18 -16.55 4.11
N LEU A 305 6.58 -16.91 5.24
CA LEU A 305 6.07 -18.28 5.45
C LEU A 305 4.79 -18.54 4.65
N PHE A 306 4.04 -17.50 4.35
CA PHE A 306 2.85 -17.54 3.51
C PHE A 306 2.93 -16.46 2.43
N ALA A 307 2.77 -16.88 1.19
CA ALA A 307 2.58 -16.03 0.02
C ALA A 307 1.35 -16.54 -0.72
N SER A 308 0.28 -15.74 -0.73
CA SER A 308 -1.00 -16.13 -1.33
C SER A 308 -0.87 -16.54 -2.80
N GLN A 309 0.07 -15.97 -3.53
CA GLN A 309 0.38 -16.31 -4.93
C GLN A 309 0.83 -17.77 -5.13
N ARG A 310 1.24 -18.45 -4.04
CA ARG A 310 1.58 -19.89 -4.04
C ARG A 310 0.37 -20.80 -3.85
N THR A 311 -0.80 -20.23 -3.52
CA THR A 311 -2.08 -20.93 -3.49
C THR A 311 -2.86 -20.54 -4.74
N SER A 312 -2.72 -21.34 -5.81
CA SER A 312 -3.46 -21.16 -7.06
C SER A 312 -4.75 -22.00 -7.05
N ASN A 313 -5.75 -21.56 -7.81
CA ASN A 313 -6.98 -22.31 -8.08
C ASN A 313 -7.78 -22.76 -6.84
N ILE A 314 -7.92 -21.87 -5.84
CA ILE A 314 -8.73 -22.21 -4.67
C ILE A 314 -10.21 -22.30 -5.03
N ASP A 315 -10.88 -23.38 -4.56
CA ASP A 315 -12.34 -23.54 -4.68
C ASP A 315 -13.08 -22.79 -3.58
N THR A 316 -12.48 -22.71 -2.39
CA THR A 316 -13.09 -22.03 -1.25
C THR A 316 -12.05 -21.48 -0.30
N GLY A 317 -12.43 -20.44 0.42
CA GLY A 317 -11.62 -19.85 1.46
C GLY A 317 -12.45 -19.18 2.54
N ILE A 318 -11.93 -19.16 3.75
CA ILE A 318 -12.50 -18.46 4.88
C ILE A 318 -11.40 -17.80 5.70
N LYS A 319 -11.64 -16.60 6.18
CA LYS A 319 -10.73 -15.91 7.10
C LYS A 319 -11.46 -15.08 8.13
N ILE A 320 -10.84 -14.98 9.29
CA ILE A 320 -11.23 -14.08 10.38
C ILE A 320 -9.99 -13.23 10.70
N TYR A 321 -10.16 -11.93 10.80
CA TYR A 321 -9.08 -11.03 11.16
C TYR A 321 -9.62 -9.78 11.85
N GLY A 322 -8.77 -9.10 12.60
CA GLY A 322 -9.09 -7.83 13.24
C GLY A 322 -8.32 -7.60 14.53
N ASP A 323 -8.68 -6.53 15.20
CA ASP A 323 -8.11 -6.11 16.46
C ASP A 323 -9.00 -6.61 17.61
N VAL A 324 -8.49 -7.60 18.35
CA VAL A 324 -9.22 -8.24 19.48
C VAL A 324 -9.38 -7.27 20.64
N ASP A 325 -8.34 -6.50 20.91
CA ASP A 325 -8.30 -5.42 21.91
C ASP A 325 -7.27 -4.35 21.51
N ALA A 326 -7.11 -3.32 22.34
CA ALA A 326 -6.18 -2.21 22.11
C ALA A 326 -4.70 -2.61 21.98
N THR A 327 -4.34 -3.86 22.19
CA THR A 327 -2.96 -4.34 22.17
C THR A 327 -2.75 -5.59 21.32
N THR A 328 -3.84 -6.25 20.91
CA THR A 328 -3.79 -7.58 20.30
C THR A 328 -4.50 -7.60 18.95
N ARG A 329 -3.78 -8.00 17.93
CA ARG A 329 -4.27 -8.22 16.56
C ARG A 329 -4.19 -9.70 16.21
N MET A 330 -5.17 -10.21 15.47
CA MET A 330 -5.15 -11.60 15.03
C MET A 330 -5.65 -11.78 13.59
N GLY A 331 -5.17 -12.85 12.98
CA GLY A 331 -5.67 -13.36 11.70
C GLY A 331 -5.68 -14.87 11.68
N ALA A 332 -6.73 -15.47 11.15
CA ALA A 332 -6.82 -16.88 10.84
C ALA A 332 -7.44 -17.05 9.45
N LEU A 333 -6.80 -17.82 8.59
CA LEU A 333 -7.19 -18.03 7.19
C LEU A 333 -7.07 -19.52 6.88
N ALA A 334 -8.06 -20.06 6.16
CA ALA A 334 -7.98 -21.37 5.53
C ALA A 334 -8.48 -21.29 4.10
N VAL A 335 -7.78 -21.95 3.18
CA VAL A 335 -8.16 -22.08 1.77
C VAL A 335 -8.01 -23.53 1.34
N ALA A 336 -8.86 -23.94 0.40
CA ALA A 336 -8.82 -25.28 -0.16
C ALA A 336 -9.01 -25.24 -1.69
N ASP A 337 -8.18 -26.05 -2.36
CA ASP A 337 -8.40 -26.58 -3.69
C ASP A 337 -8.84 -28.06 -3.50
N PHE A 338 -10.11 -28.36 -3.83
CA PHE A 338 -10.68 -29.67 -3.55
C PHE A 338 -10.02 -30.77 -4.40
N GLY A 339 -9.22 -31.59 -3.73
CA GLY A 339 -8.49 -32.70 -4.35
C GLY A 339 -6.99 -32.51 -4.45
N ASP A 340 -6.47 -31.32 -4.23
CA ASP A 340 -5.02 -31.06 -4.29
C ASP A 340 -4.45 -30.45 -3.00
N GLN A 341 -5.00 -29.35 -2.49
CA GLN A 341 -4.34 -28.52 -1.48
C GLN A 341 -5.30 -28.01 -0.41
N VAL A 342 -4.87 -28.07 0.85
CA VAL A 342 -5.46 -27.31 1.95
C VAL A 342 -4.37 -26.52 2.64
N ALA A 343 -4.56 -25.22 2.74
CA ALA A 343 -3.60 -24.32 3.39
C ALA A 343 -4.28 -23.54 4.50
N SER A 344 -3.59 -23.38 5.63
CA SER A 344 -4.07 -22.59 6.76
C SER A 344 -2.97 -21.68 7.31
N VAL A 345 -3.36 -20.51 7.77
CA VAL A 345 -2.49 -19.49 8.35
C VAL A 345 -3.13 -18.98 9.63
N PHE A 346 -2.36 -18.90 10.68
CA PHE A 346 -2.72 -18.21 11.92
C PHE A 346 -1.66 -17.17 12.23
N SER A 347 -2.07 -15.99 12.66
CA SER A 347 -1.19 -14.91 13.10
C SER A 347 -1.75 -14.24 14.34
N LEU A 348 -0.86 -13.81 15.22
CA LEU A 348 -1.18 -13.08 16.44
C LEU A 348 -0.07 -12.07 16.68
N SER A 349 -0.41 -10.80 16.86
CA SER A 349 0.54 -9.75 17.25
C SER A 349 0.06 -9.08 18.53
N ARG A 350 0.97 -8.85 19.47
CA ARG A 350 0.66 -8.19 20.73
C ARG A 350 1.68 -7.12 21.08
N ARG A 351 1.18 -5.96 21.45
CA ARG A 351 1.96 -4.88 22.05
C ARG A 351 1.93 -5.02 23.57
N TRP A 352 3.08 -5.31 24.15
CA TRP A 352 3.25 -5.48 25.60
C TRP A 352 3.50 -4.15 26.32
N SER A 353 4.12 -3.22 25.63
CA SER A 353 4.35 -1.84 26.06
C SER A 353 4.41 -0.94 24.81
N PRO A 354 4.46 0.39 24.95
CA PRO A 354 4.70 1.29 23.82
C PRO A 354 5.94 0.94 23.00
N GLN A 355 6.93 0.29 23.63
CA GLN A 355 8.22 -0.04 23.01
C GLN A 355 8.28 -1.49 22.48
N LEU A 356 7.56 -2.43 23.10
CA LEU A 356 7.72 -3.86 22.81
C LEU A 356 6.51 -4.44 22.09
N VAL A 357 6.74 -4.94 20.89
CA VAL A 357 5.77 -5.70 20.11
C VAL A 357 6.31 -7.09 19.84
N THR A 358 5.46 -8.11 19.99
CA THR A 358 5.77 -9.48 19.55
C THR A 358 4.68 -9.99 18.63
N SER A 359 5.06 -10.78 17.61
CA SER A 359 4.12 -11.46 16.73
C SER A 359 4.49 -12.92 16.54
N LEU A 360 3.46 -13.74 16.47
CA LEU A 360 3.53 -15.18 16.19
C LEU A 360 2.80 -15.43 14.87
N ALA A 361 3.31 -16.37 14.09
CA ALA A 361 2.57 -16.92 12.96
C ALA A 361 2.80 -18.43 12.87
N TYR A 362 1.79 -19.13 12.39
CA TYR A 362 1.83 -20.53 12.05
C TYR A 362 1.15 -20.77 10.71
N VAL A 363 1.80 -21.56 9.86
CA VAL A 363 1.33 -21.89 8.51
C VAL A 363 1.39 -23.39 8.35
N ARG A 364 0.31 -23.99 7.84
CA ARG A 364 0.28 -25.39 7.45
C ARG A 364 -0.25 -25.53 6.04
N ASN A 365 0.40 -26.37 5.27
CA ASN A 365 0.01 -26.75 3.92
C ASN A 365 0.02 -28.28 3.80
N ASP A 366 -1.12 -28.85 3.43
CA ASP A 366 -1.28 -30.25 3.09
C ASP A 366 -1.60 -30.32 1.60
N GLN A 367 -0.72 -30.94 0.80
CA GLN A 367 -0.86 -31.02 -0.66
C GLN A 367 -0.51 -32.43 -1.15
N THR A 368 -1.49 -33.12 -1.75
CA THR A 368 -1.34 -34.44 -2.40
C THR A 368 -0.56 -35.47 -1.54
N GLY A 369 -0.85 -35.51 -0.22
CA GLY A 369 -0.21 -36.42 0.73
C GLY A 369 1.14 -35.96 1.27
N LEU A 370 1.58 -34.75 0.93
CA LEU A 370 2.76 -34.09 1.50
C LEU A 370 2.33 -32.99 2.45
N TYR A 371 3.00 -32.86 3.58
CA TYR A 371 2.75 -31.74 4.49
C TYR A 371 3.96 -30.79 4.56
N ASN A 372 3.67 -29.53 4.87
CA ASN A 372 4.66 -28.53 5.24
C ASN A 372 4.08 -27.68 6.36
N GLU A 373 4.83 -27.54 7.43
CA GLU A 373 4.50 -26.68 8.56
C GLU A 373 5.57 -25.61 8.71
N ALA A 374 5.15 -24.42 9.07
CA ALA A 374 6.06 -23.30 9.30
C ALA A 374 5.57 -22.44 10.46
N GLY A 375 6.50 -21.91 11.23
CA GLY A 375 6.20 -21.04 12.35
C GLY A 375 7.16 -19.88 12.45
N GLN A 376 6.70 -18.81 13.10
CA GLN A 376 7.44 -17.57 13.27
C GLN A 376 7.23 -17.00 14.67
N LEU A 377 8.33 -16.49 15.24
CA LEU A 377 8.31 -15.51 16.33
C LEU A 377 9.08 -14.28 15.87
N ASN A 378 8.44 -13.12 15.93
CA ASN A 378 9.07 -11.84 15.68
C ASN A 378 8.91 -10.95 16.93
N SER A 379 9.96 -10.25 17.34
CA SER A 379 9.95 -9.30 18.44
C SER A 379 10.69 -8.04 18.03
N SER A 380 10.11 -6.88 18.30
CA SER A 380 10.75 -5.59 18.11
C SER A 380 10.66 -4.74 19.37
N TYR A 381 11.76 -4.08 19.73
CA TYR A 381 11.86 -3.16 20.84
C TYR A 381 12.41 -1.82 20.38
N THR A 382 11.60 -0.78 20.48
CA THR A 382 11.94 0.58 20.03
C THR A 382 12.25 1.49 21.20
N LEU A 383 13.42 2.12 21.17
CA LEU A 383 13.87 3.10 22.17
C LEU A 383 14.31 4.38 21.46
N GLY A 384 13.48 5.42 21.53
CA GLY A 384 13.71 6.64 20.75
C GLY A 384 13.72 6.33 19.25
N ASP A 385 14.77 6.75 18.59
CA ASP A 385 14.95 6.55 17.14
C ASP A 385 15.62 5.20 16.79
N THR A 386 15.73 4.28 17.76
CA THR A 386 16.42 2.99 17.56
C THR A 386 15.48 1.82 17.83
N THR A 387 15.39 0.89 16.87
CA THR A 387 14.62 -0.35 16.98
C THR A 387 15.55 -1.55 16.93
N TYR A 388 15.45 -2.42 17.92
CA TYR A 388 16.09 -3.74 17.98
C TYR A 388 15.07 -4.78 17.57
N TYR A 389 15.44 -5.73 16.69
CA TYR A 389 14.52 -6.77 16.28
C TYR A 389 15.17 -8.15 16.28
N LEU A 390 14.34 -9.16 16.51
CA LEU A 390 14.66 -10.57 16.40
C LEU A 390 13.51 -11.29 15.71
N LEU A 391 13.79 -11.90 14.57
CA LEU A 391 12.89 -12.77 13.82
C LEU A 391 13.45 -14.18 13.83
N THR A 392 12.65 -15.13 14.29
CA THR A 392 12.96 -16.55 14.16
C THR A 392 11.84 -17.24 13.39
N GLN A 393 12.21 -18.03 12.40
CA GLN A 393 11.30 -18.83 11.60
C GLN A 393 11.79 -20.28 11.57
N PHE A 394 10.87 -21.22 11.53
CA PHE A 394 11.17 -22.63 11.32
C PHE A 394 10.22 -23.20 10.26
N THR A 395 10.68 -24.22 9.56
CA THR A 395 9.88 -25.02 8.63
C THR A 395 10.13 -26.50 8.92
N ASP A 396 9.09 -27.32 8.81
CA ASP A 396 9.17 -28.76 8.76
C ASP A 396 8.44 -29.26 7.53
N ASP A 397 9.18 -29.88 6.64
CA ASP A 397 8.69 -30.31 5.33
C ASP A 397 9.02 -31.79 5.13
N GLU A 398 8.06 -32.58 4.68
CA GLU A 398 8.21 -34.02 4.55
C GLU A 398 9.39 -34.42 3.64
N GLN A 399 9.69 -33.63 2.62
CA GLN A 399 10.79 -33.88 1.67
C GLN A 399 12.09 -33.17 2.05
N GLN A 400 12.00 -31.89 2.48
CA GLN A 400 13.16 -31.04 2.79
C GLN A 400 13.60 -31.16 4.25
N ARG A 401 12.81 -31.83 5.11
CA ARG A 401 13.02 -31.92 6.57
C ARG A 401 12.95 -30.54 7.25
N SER A 402 13.43 -30.48 8.49
CA SER A 402 13.36 -29.28 9.30
C SER A 402 14.44 -28.28 8.91
N GLY A 403 14.06 -27.00 8.84
CA GLY A 403 14.95 -25.87 8.59
C GLY A 403 14.58 -24.66 9.43
N SER A 404 15.48 -23.67 9.52
CA SER A 404 15.28 -22.46 10.29
C SER A 404 15.86 -21.23 9.61
N ARG A 405 15.29 -20.07 9.93
CA ARG A 405 15.85 -18.75 9.65
C ARG A 405 15.87 -17.94 10.94
N ILE A 406 16.97 -17.23 11.18
CA ILE A 406 17.11 -16.26 12.26
C ILE A 406 17.60 -14.96 11.62
N SER A 407 16.88 -13.86 11.86
CA SER A 407 17.35 -12.51 11.53
C SER A 407 17.30 -11.65 12.78
N SER A 408 18.34 -10.89 13.04
CA SER A 408 18.41 -9.95 14.14
C SER A 408 19.15 -8.70 13.72
N GLY A 409 18.74 -7.55 14.21
CA GLY A 409 19.38 -6.32 13.80
C GLY A 409 18.99 -5.13 14.63
N VAL A 410 19.57 -4.00 14.26
CA VAL A 410 19.37 -2.69 14.86
C VAL A 410 19.10 -1.70 13.74
N ILE A 411 17.95 -1.07 13.80
CA ILE A 411 17.55 0.00 12.90
C ILE A 411 17.63 1.31 13.67
N MET A 412 18.35 2.28 13.14
CA MET A 412 18.34 3.68 13.58
C MET A 412 17.62 4.49 12.49
N ASP A 413 16.55 5.19 12.88
CA ASP A 413 15.75 6.01 11.96
C ASP A 413 15.52 7.39 12.56
N THR A 414 16.26 8.35 12.04
CA THR A 414 16.21 9.76 12.45
C THR A 414 15.78 10.63 11.27
N ALA A 415 15.51 11.91 11.49
CA ALA A 415 15.14 12.85 10.42
C ALA A 415 16.16 12.93 9.27
N LYS A 416 17.43 12.57 9.48
CA LYS A 416 18.49 12.67 8.47
C LYS A 416 19.21 11.36 8.18
N TRP A 417 19.28 10.48 9.17
CA TRP A 417 20.01 9.21 9.08
C TRP A 417 19.07 8.04 9.22
N TYR A 418 19.14 7.15 8.26
CA TYR A 418 18.65 5.78 8.39
C TYR A 418 19.84 4.83 8.37
N ALA A 419 19.89 3.87 9.29
CA ALA A 419 20.88 2.81 9.29
C ALA A 419 20.26 1.51 9.78
N ASP A 420 20.52 0.41 9.08
CA ASP A 420 20.10 -0.96 9.43
C ASP A 420 21.33 -1.87 9.40
N LEU A 421 21.68 -2.41 10.57
CA LEU A 421 22.70 -3.43 10.71
C LEU A 421 22.02 -4.75 11.03
N GLU A 422 22.13 -5.72 10.13
CA GLU A 422 21.45 -7.01 10.22
C GLU A 422 22.43 -8.18 10.20
N TYR A 423 22.12 -9.21 11.02
CA TYR A 423 22.62 -10.57 10.88
C TYR A 423 21.47 -11.49 10.49
N THR A 424 21.65 -12.27 9.41
CA THR A 424 20.68 -13.28 8.96
C THR A 424 21.37 -14.63 8.75
N GLU A 425 20.75 -15.70 9.28
CA GLU A 425 21.14 -17.09 9.08
C GLU A 425 19.94 -17.86 8.54
N VAL A 426 20.14 -18.60 7.42
CA VAL A 426 19.10 -19.45 6.79
C VAL A 426 19.70 -20.82 6.51
N THR A 427 19.18 -21.84 7.17
CA THR A 427 19.67 -23.22 7.01
C THR A 427 19.36 -23.79 5.62
N PRO A 428 20.11 -24.82 5.13
CA PRO A 428 19.91 -25.42 3.82
C PRO A 428 18.50 -25.98 3.59
N ASN A 429 17.86 -26.48 4.67
CA ASN A 429 16.56 -27.14 4.61
C ASN A 429 15.37 -26.18 4.89
N PHE A 430 15.61 -24.88 5.10
CA PHE A 430 14.54 -23.93 5.28
C PHE A 430 13.68 -23.82 4.01
N PHE A 431 12.43 -24.28 4.08
CA PHE A 431 11.56 -24.37 2.91
C PHE A 431 10.08 -24.16 3.29
N PRO A 432 9.56 -22.93 3.25
CA PRO A 432 8.13 -22.67 3.37
C PRO A 432 7.44 -22.94 2.01
N ARG A 433 6.77 -24.08 1.85
CA ARG A 433 6.23 -24.57 0.57
C ARG A 433 5.27 -23.60 -0.10
N ILE A 434 4.36 -23.01 0.69
CA ILE A 434 3.44 -21.96 0.23
C ILE A 434 3.89 -20.55 0.63
N GLY A 435 5.15 -20.43 0.99
CA GLY A 435 5.80 -19.18 1.28
C GLY A 435 6.72 -18.72 0.15
N PHE A 436 7.55 -17.74 0.47
CA PHE A 436 8.57 -17.24 -0.42
C PHE A 436 9.90 -17.12 0.32
N ALA A 437 10.88 -17.91 -0.06
CA ALA A 437 12.23 -17.90 0.49
C ALA A 437 13.21 -18.11 -0.67
N PRO A 438 13.62 -17.04 -1.36
CA PRO A 438 14.42 -17.15 -2.58
C PRO A 438 15.84 -17.62 -2.34
N GLU A 439 16.37 -17.41 -1.12
CA GLU A 439 17.73 -17.80 -0.73
C GLU A 439 17.74 -18.70 0.50
N ARG A 440 18.65 -19.65 0.54
CA ARG A 440 18.89 -20.56 1.67
C ARG A 440 20.34 -21.01 1.72
N ASP A 441 20.76 -21.65 2.82
CA ASP A 441 22.12 -22.12 3.07
C ASP A 441 23.12 -20.97 3.14
N PHE A 442 22.86 -19.97 3.99
CA PHE A 442 23.79 -18.86 4.19
C PHE A 442 23.73 -18.25 5.59
N ARG A 443 24.82 -17.58 5.95
CA ARG A 443 24.94 -16.63 7.05
C ARG A 443 25.41 -15.31 6.47
N ARG A 444 24.72 -14.23 6.76
CA ARG A 444 24.96 -12.90 6.20
C ARG A 444 25.05 -11.84 7.30
N VAL A 445 26.01 -10.94 7.17
CA VAL A 445 26.00 -9.64 7.85
C VAL A 445 25.76 -8.57 6.78
N GLY A 446 24.83 -7.68 7.03
CA GLY A 446 24.49 -6.58 6.14
C GLY A 446 24.47 -5.26 6.89
N LEU A 447 24.87 -4.19 6.23
CA LEU A 447 24.72 -2.81 6.66
C LEU A 447 24.12 -2.01 5.50
N PHE A 448 22.96 -1.40 5.74
CA PHE A 448 22.43 -0.35 4.89
C PHE A 448 22.43 0.96 5.65
N THR A 449 22.87 2.06 5.03
CA THR A 449 22.76 3.38 5.63
C THR A 449 22.47 4.43 4.57
N ARG A 450 21.66 5.42 4.91
CA ARG A 450 21.32 6.56 4.08
C ARG A 450 21.37 7.82 4.91
N TYR A 451 21.99 8.85 4.37
CA TYR A 451 21.95 10.21 4.87
C TYR A 451 21.25 11.10 3.85
N GLY A 452 20.35 11.98 4.29
CA GLY A 452 19.65 12.92 3.41
C GLY A 452 19.25 14.19 4.14
N GLU A 453 19.07 15.26 3.38
CA GLU A 453 18.61 16.55 3.90
C GLU A 453 17.71 17.26 2.89
N GLN A 454 16.80 18.08 3.43
CA GLN A 454 15.89 18.90 2.65
C GLN A 454 16.26 20.38 2.76
N LEU A 455 16.10 21.14 1.65
CA LEU A 455 16.23 22.60 1.56
C LEU A 455 17.54 23.19 2.12
N THR A 456 18.61 22.39 2.18
CA THR A 456 19.91 22.83 2.68
C THR A 456 20.78 23.45 1.60
N ILE A 457 20.47 23.22 0.31
CA ILE A 457 21.20 23.74 -0.84
C ILE A 457 20.23 24.58 -1.69
N PRO A 458 20.59 25.80 -2.11
CA PRO A 458 19.73 26.63 -2.96
C PRO A 458 19.32 25.92 -4.25
N GLY A 459 18.01 25.88 -4.55
CA GLY A 459 17.45 25.22 -5.73
C GLY A 459 17.25 23.71 -5.62
N VAL A 460 17.75 23.11 -4.55
CA VAL A 460 17.55 21.69 -4.23
C VAL A 460 16.45 21.55 -3.18
N LEU A 461 15.46 20.70 -3.45
CA LEU A 461 14.44 20.37 -2.49
C LEU A 461 14.99 19.36 -1.48
N GLU A 462 15.52 18.26 -1.99
CA GLU A 462 16.12 17.21 -1.17
C GLU A 462 17.29 16.55 -1.88
N TRP A 463 18.20 16.01 -1.13
CA TRP A 463 19.28 15.16 -1.62
C TRP A 463 19.58 14.06 -0.61
N GLY A 464 20.12 12.96 -1.11
CA GLY A 464 20.50 11.83 -0.26
C GLY A 464 21.66 11.04 -0.83
N VAL A 465 22.39 10.37 0.07
CA VAL A 465 23.44 9.41 -0.27
C VAL A 465 23.24 8.14 0.55
N GLY A 466 23.40 6.99 -0.09
CA GLY A 466 23.24 5.67 0.54
C GLY A 466 24.46 4.79 0.35
N LEU A 467 24.68 3.91 1.30
CA LEU A 467 25.70 2.87 1.26
C LEU A 467 25.08 1.54 1.68
N ASN A 468 25.33 0.48 0.91
CA ASN A 468 24.96 -0.89 1.22
C ASN A 468 26.20 -1.77 1.22
N LEU A 469 26.39 -2.54 2.27
CA LEU A 469 27.49 -3.51 2.41
C LEU A 469 26.91 -4.82 2.88
N SER A 470 27.26 -5.93 2.23
CA SER A 470 26.91 -7.25 2.77
C SER A 470 27.99 -8.28 2.48
N SER A 471 28.10 -9.25 3.39
CA SER A 471 28.98 -10.41 3.20
C SER A 471 28.30 -11.66 3.72
N SER A 472 28.38 -12.73 2.96
CA SER A 472 27.74 -13.99 3.31
C SER A 472 28.57 -15.23 2.94
N HIS A 473 28.40 -16.26 3.76
CA HIS A 473 29.05 -17.57 3.61
C HIS A 473 28.01 -18.68 3.74
N ARG A 474 28.24 -19.79 3.07
CA ARG A 474 27.47 -21.03 3.23
C ARG A 474 27.70 -21.63 4.63
N PHE A 475 26.82 -22.52 5.09
CA PHE A 475 26.97 -23.20 6.37
C PHE A 475 28.24 -24.05 6.45
N ASN A 476 28.75 -24.56 5.34
CA ASN A 476 30.02 -25.29 5.27
C ASN A 476 31.26 -24.37 5.28
N GLY A 477 31.08 -23.05 5.42
CA GLY A 477 32.14 -22.04 5.42
C GLY A 477 32.61 -21.59 4.05
N ALA A 478 32.07 -22.16 2.96
CA ALA A 478 32.39 -21.69 1.62
C ALA A 478 31.87 -20.27 1.43
N PHE A 479 32.57 -19.46 0.63
CA PHE A 479 32.13 -18.16 0.21
C PHE A 479 30.80 -18.26 -0.56
N TYR A 480 29.90 -17.31 -0.31
CA TYR A 480 28.63 -17.26 -1.01
C TYR A 480 28.46 -15.97 -1.79
N ARG A 481 28.45 -14.80 -1.12
CA ARG A 481 28.19 -13.53 -1.74
C ARG A 481 28.77 -12.36 -0.94
N ASP A 482 29.35 -11.39 -1.63
CA ASP A 482 29.68 -10.06 -1.13
C ASP A 482 29.03 -9.01 -2.02
N ASP A 483 28.55 -7.92 -1.42
CA ASP A 483 27.99 -6.78 -2.14
C ASP A 483 28.43 -5.47 -1.52
N VAL A 484 28.79 -4.52 -2.36
CA VAL A 484 29.01 -3.12 -2.04
C VAL A 484 28.13 -2.29 -2.98
N GLY A 485 27.30 -1.43 -2.44
CA GLY A 485 26.47 -0.52 -3.20
C GLY A 485 26.61 0.91 -2.68
N ALA A 486 26.57 1.88 -3.59
CA ALA A 486 26.48 3.31 -3.28
C ALA A 486 25.40 3.95 -4.14
N SER A 487 24.62 4.84 -3.56
CA SER A 487 23.58 5.60 -4.27
C SER A 487 23.62 7.07 -3.91
N ALA A 488 23.19 7.91 -4.85
CA ALA A 488 22.95 9.32 -4.60
C ALA A 488 21.71 9.75 -5.38
N ASP A 489 20.90 10.58 -4.78
CA ASP A 489 19.70 11.16 -5.39
C ASP A 489 19.58 12.64 -5.07
N VAL A 490 18.97 13.38 -5.97
CA VAL A 490 18.70 14.80 -5.82
C VAL A 490 17.38 15.17 -6.50
N SER A 491 16.51 15.87 -5.77
CA SER A 491 15.28 16.46 -6.27
C SER A 491 15.38 17.98 -6.26
N LEU A 492 15.14 18.61 -7.40
CA LEU A 492 15.26 20.06 -7.56
C LEU A 492 13.88 20.74 -7.43
N LEU A 493 13.87 21.98 -6.95
CA LEU A 493 12.65 22.79 -6.81
C LEU A 493 11.91 23.03 -8.15
N ASN A 494 12.57 22.84 -9.30
CA ASN A 494 11.95 22.95 -10.62
C ASN A 494 11.28 21.67 -11.13
N GLY A 495 11.24 20.61 -10.29
CA GLY A 495 10.63 19.33 -10.61
C GLY A 495 11.56 18.29 -11.25
N LEU A 496 12.82 18.59 -11.49
CA LEU A 496 13.80 17.60 -11.98
C LEU A 496 14.30 16.74 -10.81
N GLY A 497 14.29 15.44 -10.98
CA GLY A 497 14.94 14.47 -10.11
C GLY A 497 16.04 13.72 -10.83
N PHE A 498 17.14 13.42 -10.14
CA PHE A 498 18.25 12.62 -10.66
C PHE A 498 18.63 11.54 -9.65
N SER A 499 19.04 10.39 -10.15
CA SER A 499 19.57 9.29 -9.35
C SER A 499 20.85 8.74 -9.96
N LEU A 500 21.77 8.33 -9.11
CA LEU A 500 23.00 7.62 -9.45
C LEU A 500 23.07 6.36 -8.61
N GLY A 501 23.43 5.25 -9.22
CA GLY A 501 23.63 3.98 -8.55
C GLY A 501 24.94 3.32 -8.97
N TYR A 502 25.65 2.76 -8.01
CA TYR A 502 26.78 1.89 -8.25
C TYR A 502 26.67 0.66 -7.35
N SER A 503 26.89 -0.52 -7.90
CA SER A 503 27.04 -1.75 -7.14
C SER A 503 28.17 -2.59 -7.70
N ALA A 504 28.87 -3.30 -6.82
CA ALA A 504 29.86 -4.29 -7.18
C ALA A 504 29.82 -5.43 -6.16
N GLY A 505 30.01 -6.64 -6.61
CA GLY A 505 29.98 -7.79 -5.73
C GLY A 505 30.46 -9.06 -6.40
N ARG A 506 30.53 -10.11 -5.61
CA ARG A 506 30.79 -11.45 -6.06
C ARG A 506 29.69 -12.39 -5.59
N PHE A 507 29.07 -13.10 -6.52
CA PHE A 507 28.11 -14.15 -6.26
C PHE A 507 28.72 -15.50 -6.67
N GLU A 508 29.07 -16.35 -5.70
CA GLU A 508 29.82 -17.59 -5.91
C GLU A 508 31.11 -17.35 -6.74
N GLN A 509 31.14 -17.75 -8.02
CA GLN A 509 32.30 -17.55 -8.91
C GLN A 509 32.18 -16.28 -9.77
N PHE A 510 31.00 -15.64 -9.85
CA PHE A 510 30.76 -14.50 -10.74
C PHE A 510 31.10 -13.18 -10.06
N HIS A 511 31.64 -12.23 -10.83
CA HIS A 511 31.92 -10.88 -10.38
C HIS A 511 30.99 -9.91 -11.12
N ASP A 512 30.05 -9.38 -10.38
CA ASP A 512 29.03 -8.49 -10.89
C ASP A 512 29.36 -7.04 -10.55
N ARG A 513 28.96 -6.12 -11.42
CA ARG A 513 29.02 -4.70 -11.17
C ARG A 513 27.92 -4.00 -11.98
N SER A 514 27.40 -2.91 -11.46
CA SER A 514 26.44 -2.08 -12.16
C SER A 514 26.68 -0.60 -11.87
N PHE A 515 26.45 0.23 -12.87
CA PHE A 515 26.39 1.68 -12.74
C PHE A 515 25.13 2.15 -13.44
N SER A 516 24.29 2.92 -12.76
CA SER A 516 23.04 3.45 -13.32
C SER A 516 22.96 4.97 -13.14
N ILE A 517 22.27 5.61 -14.09
CA ILE A 517 21.88 7.01 -14.05
C ILE A 517 20.40 7.10 -14.40
N GLY A 518 19.63 7.74 -13.53
CA GLY A 518 18.21 8.00 -13.72
C GLY A 518 17.89 9.49 -13.73
N ALA A 519 16.84 9.83 -14.47
CA ALA A 519 16.24 11.17 -14.46
C ALA A 519 14.72 11.08 -14.50
N THR A 520 14.05 11.95 -13.75
CA THR A 520 12.58 12.00 -13.66
C THR A 520 12.12 13.45 -13.75
N TYR A 521 11.03 13.70 -14.51
CA TYR A 521 10.45 15.04 -14.63
C TYR A 521 8.95 14.99 -14.96
N PRO A 522 8.13 15.77 -14.29
CA PRO A 522 8.36 16.27 -12.93
C PRO A 522 8.26 15.11 -11.93
N TYR A 523 9.19 15.00 -10.99
CA TYR A 523 9.20 13.89 -10.02
C TYR A 523 8.00 13.91 -9.04
N ASN A 524 7.40 15.07 -8.84
CA ASN A 524 6.30 15.32 -7.91
C ASN A 524 4.90 15.34 -8.56
N ASP A 525 4.77 15.06 -9.86
CA ASP A 525 3.48 14.97 -10.55
C ASP A 525 3.30 13.56 -11.15
N PRO A 526 2.64 12.64 -10.44
CA PRO A 526 2.42 11.27 -10.91
C PRO A 526 1.49 11.18 -12.13
N TYR A 527 0.82 12.28 -12.50
CA TYR A 527 -0.08 12.33 -13.66
C TYR A 527 0.61 12.80 -14.95
N ARG A 528 1.79 13.42 -14.84
CA ARG A 528 2.55 13.95 -15.99
C ARG A 528 4.03 13.69 -15.82
N LEU A 529 4.39 12.45 -15.60
CA LEU A 529 5.75 12.04 -15.26
C LEU A 529 6.44 11.38 -16.44
N VAL A 530 7.66 11.78 -16.71
CA VAL A 530 8.59 11.08 -17.60
C VAL A 530 9.77 10.61 -16.77
N ARG A 531 10.12 9.34 -16.88
CA ARG A 531 11.30 8.73 -16.24
C ARG A 531 12.15 8.05 -17.29
N ALA A 532 13.45 8.22 -17.18
CA ALA A 532 14.44 7.49 -17.97
C ALA A 532 15.56 7.00 -17.05
N GLU A 533 15.95 5.76 -17.20
CA GLU A 533 17.10 5.17 -16.51
C GLU A 533 17.94 4.36 -17.50
N ILE A 534 19.23 4.51 -17.42
CA ILE A 534 20.19 3.72 -18.18
C ILE A 534 21.18 3.08 -17.21
N ALA A 535 21.45 1.79 -17.41
CA ALA A 535 22.43 1.05 -16.62
C ALA A 535 23.43 0.33 -17.52
N TRP A 536 24.67 0.32 -17.08
CA TRP A 536 25.77 -0.46 -17.64
C TRP A 536 26.23 -1.43 -16.58
N SER A 537 26.09 -2.71 -16.88
CA SER A 537 26.32 -3.76 -15.90
C SER A 537 27.20 -4.86 -16.45
N ARG A 538 27.82 -5.58 -15.56
CA ARG A 538 28.35 -6.91 -15.79
C ARG A 538 27.60 -7.87 -14.87
N PHE A 539 26.91 -8.85 -15.43
CA PHE A 539 26.11 -9.84 -14.73
C PHE A 539 26.52 -11.24 -15.17
N GLN A 540 26.84 -12.11 -14.23
CA GLN A 540 27.42 -13.43 -14.51
C GLN A 540 28.64 -13.37 -15.43
N ASP A 541 29.53 -12.39 -15.17
CA ASP A 541 30.72 -12.11 -15.99
C ASP A 541 30.46 -11.68 -17.43
N ARG A 542 29.20 -11.35 -17.83
CA ARG A 542 28.82 -10.90 -19.16
C ARG A 542 28.35 -9.45 -19.15
N GLU A 543 28.60 -8.75 -20.25
CA GLU A 543 28.17 -7.35 -20.39
C GLU A 543 26.64 -7.27 -20.55
N ARG A 544 26.05 -6.29 -19.85
CA ARG A 544 24.62 -6.00 -19.91
C ARG A 544 24.41 -4.48 -19.97
N ARG A 545 23.43 -4.07 -20.78
CA ARG A 545 22.98 -2.68 -20.87
C ARG A 545 21.47 -2.65 -20.76
N ASP A 546 20.97 -1.77 -19.91
CA ASP A 546 19.54 -1.58 -19.67
C ASP A 546 19.15 -0.15 -20.01
N LEU A 547 17.99 0.00 -20.64
CA LEU A 547 17.33 1.28 -20.82
C LEU A 547 15.86 1.12 -20.41
N GLU A 548 15.45 1.86 -19.40
CA GLU A 548 14.06 1.96 -18.98
C GLU A 548 13.52 3.34 -19.31
N LEU A 549 12.33 3.36 -19.92
CA LEU A 549 11.58 4.58 -20.20
C LEU A 549 10.17 4.43 -19.64
N GLY A 550 9.76 5.37 -18.79
CA GLY A 550 8.43 5.45 -18.21
C GLY A 550 7.76 6.78 -18.57
N LEU A 551 6.52 6.72 -18.98
CA LEU A 551 5.68 7.88 -19.22
C LEU A 551 4.33 7.66 -18.53
N GLN A 552 3.92 8.64 -17.73
CA GLN A 552 2.53 8.76 -17.30
C GLN A 552 2.04 10.14 -17.73
N TYR A 553 0.92 10.18 -18.42
CA TYR A 553 0.41 11.44 -18.95
C TYR A 553 -1.12 11.50 -18.91
N ARG A 554 -1.66 12.42 -18.15
CA ARG A 554 -3.07 12.75 -18.14
C ARG A 554 -3.36 13.76 -19.24
N VAL A 555 -3.86 13.25 -20.38
CA VAL A 555 -4.15 14.04 -21.59
C VAL A 555 -5.30 15.01 -21.33
N THR A 556 -6.32 14.53 -20.64
CA THR A 556 -7.48 15.31 -20.16
C THR A 556 -7.79 14.88 -18.73
N PRO A 557 -8.62 15.58 -17.97
CA PRO A 557 -9.06 15.09 -16.65
C PRO A 557 -9.66 13.68 -16.66
N PHE A 558 -10.13 13.23 -17.84
CA PHE A 558 -10.79 11.93 -18.01
C PHE A 558 -9.93 10.88 -18.73
N THR A 559 -8.79 11.27 -19.30
CA THR A 559 -7.96 10.38 -20.13
C THR A 559 -6.54 10.31 -19.60
N GLN A 560 -6.11 9.12 -19.26
CA GLN A 560 -4.74 8.84 -18.81
C GLN A 560 -4.06 7.84 -19.73
N LEU A 561 -2.80 8.09 -20.02
CA LEU A 561 -1.90 7.20 -20.73
C LEU A 561 -0.73 6.82 -19.82
N SER A 562 -0.36 5.56 -19.82
CA SER A 562 0.84 5.05 -19.17
C SER A 562 1.62 4.20 -20.18
N LEU A 563 2.91 4.46 -20.29
CA LEU A 563 3.83 3.68 -21.12
C LEU A 563 5.03 3.30 -20.26
N SER A 564 5.34 2.02 -20.21
CA SER A 564 6.61 1.50 -19.71
C SER A 564 7.30 0.77 -20.85
N ASN A 565 8.57 1.07 -21.08
CA ASN A 565 9.37 0.39 -22.08
C ASN A 565 10.72 0.03 -21.48
N GLU A 566 11.08 -1.23 -21.55
CA GLU A 566 12.34 -1.80 -21.11
C GLU A 566 13.07 -2.38 -22.31
N PHE A 567 14.32 -2.07 -22.42
CA PHE A 567 15.27 -2.61 -23.38
C PHE A 567 16.48 -3.13 -22.63
N VAL A 568 16.79 -4.41 -22.84
CA VAL A 568 17.96 -5.05 -22.23
C VAL A 568 18.78 -5.70 -23.33
N GLU A 569 20.05 -5.35 -23.41
CA GLU A 569 21.06 -6.04 -24.21
C GLU A 569 21.93 -6.86 -23.26
N PHE A 570 21.94 -8.17 -23.43
CA PHE A 570 22.72 -9.09 -22.61
C PHE A 570 23.54 -10.01 -23.49
N ASP A 571 24.85 -9.93 -23.40
CA ASP A 571 25.83 -10.75 -24.16
C ASP A 571 25.58 -10.72 -25.68
N GLY A 572 25.10 -9.59 -26.21
CA GLY A 572 24.78 -9.38 -27.62
C GLY A 572 23.35 -9.71 -28.04
N ASP A 573 22.56 -10.35 -27.18
CA ASP A 573 21.14 -10.60 -27.41
C ASP A 573 20.31 -9.46 -26.79
N ALA A 574 19.30 -9.01 -27.52
CA ALA A 574 18.42 -7.92 -27.08
C ALA A 574 17.02 -8.44 -26.75
N GLU A 575 16.52 -8.04 -25.58
CA GLU A 575 15.13 -8.24 -25.16
C GLU A 575 14.44 -6.89 -24.97
N THR A 576 13.16 -6.84 -25.36
CA THR A 576 12.34 -5.64 -25.18
C THR A 576 11.00 -5.99 -24.59
N GLN A 577 10.54 -5.16 -23.65
CA GLN A 577 9.18 -5.23 -23.13
C GLN A 577 8.56 -3.84 -23.14
N MET A 578 7.35 -3.71 -23.69
CA MET A 578 6.57 -2.49 -23.70
C MET A 578 5.18 -2.78 -23.16
N VAL A 579 4.74 -1.96 -22.22
CA VAL A 579 3.38 -1.97 -21.68
C VAL A 579 2.77 -0.59 -21.89
N LEU A 580 1.71 -0.52 -22.70
CA LEU A 580 0.91 0.68 -22.91
C LEU A 580 -0.46 0.46 -22.28
N VAL A 581 -0.87 1.38 -21.42
CA VAL A 581 -2.21 1.41 -20.83
C VAL A 581 -2.85 2.77 -21.16
N ALA A 582 -4.08 2.73 -21.64
CA ALA A 582 -4.90 3.91 -21.88
C ALA A 582 -6.23 3.74 -21.15
N THR A 583 -6.61 4.72 -20.33
CA THR A 583 -7.91 4.74 -19.65
C THR A 583 -8.65 6.00 -20.01
N HIS A 584 -9.97 5.88 -20.20
CA HIS A 584 -10.84 7.02 -20.42
C HIS A 584 -12.12 6.85 -19.62
N ASP A 585 -12.37 7.78 -18.71
CA ASP A 585 -13.58 7.81 -17.91
C ASP A 585 -14.69 8.52 -18.68
N LEU A 586 -15.80 7.83 -18.93
CA LEU A 586 -17.02 8.37 -19.54
C LEU A 586 -17.89 9.09 -18.50
N GLY A 587 -17.64 8.80 -17.22
CA GLY A 587 -18.31 9.38 -16.07
C GLY A 587 -17.71 8.90 -14.76
N LYS A 588 -18.28 9.33 -13.61
CA LYS A 588 -17.78 8.90 -12.27
C LYS A 588 -17.81 7.38 -12.07
N PHE A 589 -18.73 6.68 -12.76
CA PHE A 589 -19.00 5.27 -12.57
C PHE A 589 -18.84 4.45 -13.86
N GLU A 590 -18.32 5.05 -14.91
CA GLU A 590 -18.26 4.45 -16.23
C GLU A 590 -16.93 4.78 -16.91
N GLY A 591 -16.28 3.78 -17.49
CA GLY A 591 -15.00 4.00 -18.14
C GLY A 591 -14.62 2.87 -19.08
N VAL A 592 -13.66 3.17 -19.93
CA VAL A 592 -13.02 2.21 -20.83
C VAL A 592 -11.53 2.14 -20.54
N SER A 593 -10.95 0.96 -20.66
CA SER A 593 -9.50 0.76 -20.58
C SER A 593 -9.01 -0.05 -21.79
N PHE A 594 -7.79 0.23 -22.18
CA PHE A 594 -7.06 -0.51 -23.20
C PHE A 594 -5.64 -0.78 -22.68
N ARG A 595 -5.18 -2.00 -22.85
CA ARG A 595 -3.82 -2.42 -22.49
C ARG A 595 -3.19 -3.15 -23.66
N LEU A 596 -1.96 -2.80 -23.99
CA LEU A 596 -1.10 -3.48 -24.97
C LEU A 596 0.20 -3.86 -24.29
N VAL A 597 0.54 -5.14 -24.36
CA VAL A 597 1.83 -5.68 -23.92
C VAL A 597 2.54 -6.22 -25.15
N ARG A 598 3.76 -5.77 -25.37
CA ARG A 598 4.66 -6.32 -26.37
C ARG A 598 5.91 -6.83 -25.67
N ARG A 599 6.28 -8.08 -25.91
CA ARG A 599 7.55 -8.65 -25.46
C ARG A 599 8.27 -9.25 -26.66
N ASN A 600 9.37 -8.65 -27.07
CA ASN A 600 10.08 -8.94 -28.31
C ASN A 600 9.14 -8.87 -29.53
N TYR A 601 8.82 -9.99 -30.14
CA TYR A 601 7.93 -10.09 -31.31
C TYR A 601 6.50 -10.49 -30.94
N ASP A 602 6.28 -10.95 -29.70
CA ASP A 602 4.95 -11.32 -29.20
C ASP A 602 4.21 -10.08 -28.75
N TYR A 603 2.92 -10.00 -29.03
CA TYR A 603 2.07 -8.95 -28.50
C TYR A 603 0.73 -9.49 -28.04
N ASN A 604 0.21 -8.91 -26.98
CA ASN A 604 -1.12 -9.14 -26.47
C ASN A 604 -1.81 -7.81 -26.20
N TRP A 605 -3.10 -7.73 -26.45
CA TRP A 605 -3.89 -6.57 -26.07
C TRP A 605 -5.25 -6.98 -25.55
N ASN A 606 -5.79 -6.18 -24.67
CA ASN A 606 -7.16 -6.30 -24.20
C ASN A 606 -7.79 -4.92 -24.07
N ALA A 607 -9.11 -4.89 -24.13
CA ALA A 607 -9.90 -3.72 -23.88
C ALA A 607 -11.07 -4.07 -22.97
N SER A 608 -11.42 -3.19 -22.05
CA SER A 608 -12.55 -3.39 -21.17
C SER A 608 -13.42 -2.13 -21.07
N TYR A 609 -14.71 -2.34 -20.99
CA TYR A 609 -15.70 -1.36 -20.59
C TYR A 609 -16.22 -1.72 -19.20
N ARG A 610 -16.22 -0.77 -18.29
CA ARG A 610 -16.70 -0.92 -16.92
C ARG A 610 -17.87 0.04 -16.67
N LEU A 611 -18.94 -0.50 -16.09
CA LEU A 611 -20.06 0.26 -15.54
C LEU A 611 -20.23 -0.12 -14.07
N SER A 612 -20.05 0.83 -13.15
CA SER A 612 -20.23 0.66 -11.71
C SER A 612 -21.53 1.35 -11.28
N GLY A 613 -22.41 0.63 -10.61
CA GLY A 613 -23.61 1.21 -10.01
C GLY A 613 -23.29 1.94 -8.70
N ARG A 614 -24.10 2.92 -8.31
CA ARG A 614 -23.96 3.67 -7.05
C ARG A 614 -23.99 2.80 -5.79
N ARG A 615 -24.56 1.59 -5.88
CA ARG A 615 -24.68 0.61 -4.78
C ARG A 615 -23.68 -0.52 -4.88
N GLY A 616 -22.59 -0.37 -5.65
CA GLY A 616 -21.52 -1.34 -5.76
C GLY A 616 -21.75 -2.46 -6.78
N THR A 617 -22.83 -2.46 -7.57
CA THR A 617 -22.95 -3.38 -8.71
C THR A 617 -21.93 -2.99 -9.78
N GLU A 618 -21.11 -3.93 -10.22
CA GLU A 618 -20.13 -3.73 -11.28
C GLU A 618 -20.41 -4.65 -12.46
N MET A 619 -20.32 -4.11 -13.67
CA MET A 619 -20.44 -4.83 -14.92
C MET A 619 -19.20 -4.56 -15.77
N PHE A 620 -18.68 -5.61 -16.40
CA PHE A 620 -17.53 -5.52 -17.29
C PHE A 620 -17.86 -6.21 -18.62
N LEU A 621 -17.50 -5.55 -19.70
CA LEU A 621 -17.40 -6.15 -21.03
C LEU A 621 -15.93 -6.15 -21.44
N ILE A 622 -15.37 -7.33 -21.77
CA ILE A 622 -13.94 -7.49 -21.96
C ILE A 622 -13.70 -8.13 -23.31
N VAL A 623 -12.79 -7.55 -24.08
CA VAL A 623 -12.30 -8.08 -25.35
C VAL A 623 -10.83 -8.41 -25.20
N GLY A 624 -10.41 -9.60 -25.62
CA GLY A 624 -9.06 -10.14 -25.43
C GLY A 624 -8.90 -10.84 -24.09
N ASP A 625 -7.77 -11.53 -23.91
CA ASP A 625 -7.37 -12.19 -22.66
C ASP A 625 -6.17 -11.45 -22.07
N PRO A 626 -6.32 -10.73 -20.92
CA PRO A 626 -5.25 -9.92 -20.36
C PRO A 626 -4.01 -10.74 -19.95
N ASN A 627 -4.17 -12.03 -19.66
CA ASN A 627 -3.13 -12.89 -19.12
C ASN A 627 -2.52 -13.84 -20.18
N SER A 628 -2.96 -13.76 -21.43
CA SER A 628 -2.36 -14.53 -22.52
C SER A 628 -1.00 -13.93 -22.93
N ARG A 629 -0.08 -14.78 -23.37
CA ARG A 629 1.23 -14.33 -23.89
C ARG A 629 1.08 -13.59 -25.24
N THR A 630 0.21 -14.12 -26.10
CA THR A 630 -0.12 -13.54 -27.40
C THR A 630 -1.61 -13.22 -27.45
N PHE A 631 -2.01 -12.33 -28.35
CA PHE A 631 -3.41 -11.97 -28.49
C PHE A 631 -4.29 -13.20 -28.71
N THR A 632 -5.33 -13.30 -27.88
CA THR A 632 -6.36 -14.32 -27.97
C THR A 632 -7.70 -13.63 -28.15
N ASN A 633 -8.41 -13.94 -29.22
CA ASN A 633 -9.73 -13.38 -29.46
C ASN A 633 -10.74 -13.99 -28.47
N ARG A 634 -11.17 -13.17 -27.52
CA ARG A 634 -12.09 -13.53 -26.44
C ARG A 634 -13.06 -12.37 -26.23
N LEU A 635 -14.32 -12.69 -26.07
CA LEU A 635 -15.35 -11.75 -25.62
C LEU A 635 -15.94 -12.27 -24.33
N ALA A 636 -15.91 -11.47 -23.27
CA ALA A 636 -16.41 -11.87 -21.97
C ALA A 636 -17.27 -10.78 -21.33
N PHE A 637 -18.26 -11.21 -20.57
CA PHE A 637 -19.11 -10.36 -19.73
C PHE A 637 -19.04 -10.84 -18.28
N LYS A 638 -18.92 -9.91 -17.35
CA LYS A 638 -18.88 -10.17 -15.91
C LYS A 638 -19.80 -9.21 -15.19
N ILE A 639 -20.49 -9.71 -14.18
CA ILE A 639 -21.31 -8.91 -13.26
C ILE A 639 -21.04 -9.33 -11.82
N VAL A 640 -20.89 -8.33 -10.95
CA VAL A 640 -20.81 -8.49 -9.48
C VAL A 640 -21.90 -7.62 -8.88
N THR A 641 -22.70 -8.15 -7.95
CA THR A 641 -23.82 -7.40 -7.35
C THR A 641 -23.84 -7.59 -5.83
N PRO A 642 -23.67 -6.52 -5.03
CA PRO A 642 -23.75 -6.63 -3.58
C PRO A 642 -25.20 -6.85 -3.13
N MET A 643 -25.37 -7.75 -2.16
CA MET A 643 -26.64 -8.08 -1.51
C MET A 643 -26.45 -8.10 0.00
N THR A 644 -27.43 -7.65 0.76
CA THR A 644 -27.41 -7.70 2.22
C THR A 644 -28.47 -8.68 2.70
N LEU A 645 -28.06 -9.67 3.50
CA LEU A 645 -28.99 -10.59 4.19
C LEU A 645 -28.97 -10.28 5.69
N GLY A 646 -30.11 -9.85 6.23
CA GLY A 646 -30.36 -9.73 7.66
C GLY A 646 -31.10 -10.98 8.17
N PHE A 647 -30.73 -11.50 9.35
CA PHE A 647 -31.42 -12.57 10.05
C PHE A 647 -32.06 -12.03 11.31
#